data_d99cb2610c7faf9c390dd92502259558
#
_entry.id   d99cb2610c7faf9c390dd92502259558
#
_cell.length_a   1.000
_cell.length_b   1.000
_cell.length_c   1.000
_cell.angle_alpha   90.00
_cell.angle_beta   90.00
_cell.angle_gamma   90.00
#
_symmetry.space_group_name_H-M   'P 1'
#
loop_
_entity.id
_entity.type
_entity.pdbx_description
1 polymer ?
#
loop_
_entity_poly.entity_id
_entity_poly.type
_entity_poly.pdbx_seq_one_letter_code
_entity_poly.pdbx_strand_id
1 'polypeptide(L)'
;MDENQTIDLDRVQKINIEEEMKKSYIDYSMSVIVARALPDVRDGFKPVHRRILYGMLGIGNTSSNLYKKCARVVGEVLGKYHPHGDSSVYGALVRMGQSWNMRYMLVDGQGNFGSVDGDSPAAMRYTECRLSKMGEHIMDDLEKDTVDMDPNFDDTLTEPSVMPTKIPNLLVNGGNGIAVGMATNMPTHNLCEVIDGCCAYIDNPDIDTDGLMQYIQAPDFPTGAYIYGLQGVRQAYETGRGRIVMRAKSEIESGDTHDKIVVTEIPYGVNKADLVAGIADLVKEGKITGISNVNDESGRQGMRIVVDVKRDANANVILNKLYKMTAMQSSFSVNSIALVNGRPRLLTLKECVKYFVEHRHDVTIRRTKYDLKKAQERAHILEGLIIACDNIDEVVRIIRASKTPSDAQRNLEKRFDLDELQSKAIVDMRLSQLTGLRIDQLHAEFEELERQIAYFEQILSDPELCKKVMKDDLQEVKEKYGDERRTEIKPYEHEFNAEDFYPNDPVVITVSHMGYIKRTPLSEFREQSRGGVGSKGARTREQDFTEYIYPATMHQTMLFFTRKGRCYWLKCYEIPEGDKNFKGRAIQNMLNIEPDDSVNALLRLRGLNDEEFVKSHYVVFATKNGTVKKTSLEAYSRPRTNGVNAINIVEGDEVVDVRLTNGKNEIILANRNGRAVRFDEDSIRTMGRVSTGVRGMKLDDGDDQVVGMIVVNNAETETVMVVSENGYGKRSQVEDYRKTNRGGKGVKTFSITEKTGRLVAIKNVTDDNDLMIINKSGIAIRLAVSECRVMGRATQGVRLINLSKKNDVIASVCKVMSTEKEAEVSGDKDDEDATPATDVQATEAPQTETQTTETE
;
A
#
# COMPACT_ATOMS: atom_id res chain seq x y z
N MET A 1 1.16 -55.98 -59.20
CA MET A 1 0.00 -55.10 -59.45
C MET A 1 0.36 -53.75 -58.89
N ASP A 2 0.91 -52.92 -59.78
CA ASP A 2 1.31 -51.56 -59.51
C ASP A 2 0.12 -50.63 -59.73
N GLU A 3 -0.56 -50.20 -58.78
CA GLU A 3 -1.48 -49.07 -58.87
C GLU A 3 -0.70 -47.76 -58.59
N ASN A 4 -0.11 -47.21 -59.65
CA ASN A 4 0.31 -45.83 -59.78
C ASN A 4 -0.94 -44.91 -59.66
N GLN A 5 -1.31 -44.49 -58.47
CA GLN A 5 -2.18 -43.36 -58.35
C GLN A 5 -1.44 -42.12 -58.84
N THR A 6 -1.62 -41.80 -60.12
CA THR A 6 -1.24 -40.46 -60.63
C THR A 6 -2.05 -39.43 -59.89
N ILE A 7 -1.39 -38.75 -59.00
CA ILE A 7 -1.96 -37.54 -58.35
C ILE A 7 -2.25 -36.54 -59.46
N ASP A 8 -3.50 -36.22 -59.66
CA ASP A 8 -3.97 -35.20 -60.61
C ASP A 8 -3.42 -33.83 -60.16
N LEU A 9 -2.32 -33.42 -60.75
CA LEU A 9 -1.59 -32.20 -60.45
C LEU A 9 -2.45 -30.92 -60.70
N ASP A 10 -3.47 -31.03 -61.53
CA ASP A 10 -4.41 -29.91 -61.80
C ASP A 10 -5.33 -29.58 -60.65
N ARG A 11 -5.42 -30.48 -59.68
CA ARG A 11 -6.15 -30.26 -58.39
C ARG A 11 -5.28 -29.77 -57.24
N VAL A 12 -3.98 -29.70 -57.42
CA VAL A 12 -3.07 -29.25 -56.36
C VAL A 12 -2.93 -27.72 -56.42
N GLN A 13 -3.60 -27.03 -55.54
CA GLN A 13 -3.47 -25.59 -55.37
C GLN A 13 -2.17 -25.27 -54.60
N LYS A 14 -1.27 -24.52 -55.22
CA LYS A 14 -0.06 -24.05 -54.49
C LYS A 14 -0.43 -22.92 -53.51
N ILE A 15 -0.29 -23.17 -52.20
CA ILE A 15 -0.55 -22.21 -51.17
C ILE A 15 0.82 -21.75 -50.62
N ASN A 16 1.00 -20.44 -50.52
CA ASN A 16 2.16 -19.87 -49.85
C ASN A 16 1.98 -20.02 -48.35
N ILE A 17 2.88 -20.79 -47.71
CA ILE A 17 2.80 -21.07 -46.27
C ILE A 17 2.88 -19.79 -45.43
N GLU A 18 3.61 -18.76 -45.84
CA GLU A 18 3.69 -17.50 -45.11
C GLU A 18 2.35 -16.74 -45.13
N GLU A 19 1.66 -16.72 -46.24
CA GLU A 19 0.36 -16.04 -46.40
C GLU A 19 -0.72 -16.79 -45.64
N GLU A 20 -0.73 -18.11 -45.74
CA GLU A 20 -1.69 -18.95 -45.00
C GLU A 20 -1.51 -18.86 -43.51
N MET A 21 -0.25 -18.91 -43.02
CA MET A 21 0.03 -18.72 -41.59
C MET A 21 -0.35 -17.34 -41.09
N LYS A 22 -0.07 -16.28 -41.85
CA LYS A 22 -0.49 -14.92 -41.50
C LYS A 22 -2.00 -14.81 -41.38
N LYS A 23 -2.73 -15.32 -42.36
CA LYS A 23 -4.19 -15.31 -42.37
C LYS A 23 -4.75 -16.10 -41.22
N SER A 24 -4.34 -17.36 -41.05
CA SER A 24 -4.81 -18.24 -39.96
C SER A 24 -4.47 -17.68 -38.58
N TYR A 25 -3.30 -17.03 -38.42
CA TYR A 25 -2.95 -16.42 -37.14
C TYR A 25 -3.79 -15.16 -36.85
N ILE A 26 -4.12 -14.37 -37.88
CA ILE A 26 -5.00 -13.21 -37.72
C ILE A 26 -6.41 -13.69 -37.35
N ASP A 27 -6.96 -14.69 -38.06
CA ASP A 27 -8.28 -15.24 -37.78
C ASP A 27 -8.37 -15.83 -36.37
N TYR A 28 -7.35 -16.60 -35.96
CA TYR A 28 -7.24 -17.13 -34.59
C TYR A 28 -7.17 -16.01 -33.57
N SER A 29 -6.33 -15.00 -33.81
CA SER A 29 -6.17 -13.87 -32.90
C SER A 29 -7.47 -13.09 -32.74
N MET A 30 -8.17 -12.82 -33.83
CA MET A 30 -9.49 -12.16 -33.80
C MET A 30 -10.51 -12.98 -33.02
N SER A 31 -10.56 -14.28 -33.28
CA SER A 31 -11.46 -15.19 -32.53
C SER A 31 -11.17 -15.17 -31.02
N VAL A 32 -9.89 -15.25 -30.61
CA VAL A 32 -9.49 -15.20 -29.20
C VAL A 32 -9.83 -13.86 -28.56
N ILE A 33 -9.68 -12.76 -29.27
CA ILE A 33 -9.98 -11.41 -28.78
C ILE A 33 -11.49 -11.24 -28.61
N VAL A 34 -12.28 -11.51 -29.67
CA VAL A 34 -13.71 -11.16 -29.72
C VAL A 34 -14.59 -12.22 -29.07
N ALA A 35 -14.28 -13.51 -29.27
CA ALA A 35 -15.17 -14.60 -28.87
C ALA A 35 -14.67 -15.43 -27.65
N ARG A 36 -13.60 -15.02 -26.97
CA ARG A 36 -13.06 -15.81 -25.85
C ARG A 36 -12.59 -15.02 -24.63
N ALA A 37 -11.63 -14.09 -24.82
CA ALA A 37 -10.84 -13.59 -23.71
C ALA A 37 -11.36 -12.29 -23.09
N LEU A 38 -11.95 -11.40 -23.91
CA LEU A 38 -12.38 -10.08 -23.46
C LEU A 38 -13.88 -10.04 -23.14
N PRO A 39 -14.29 -9.32 -22.11
CA PRO A 39 -15.69 -9.09 -21.78
C PRO A 39 -16.31 -8.03 -22.72
N ASP A 40 -17.61 -8.10 -22.96
CA ASP A 40 -18.39 -7.02 -23.60
C ASP A 40 -18.61 -5.90 -22.56
N VAL A 41 -18.49 -4.64 -23.00
CA VAL A 41 -18.63 -3.47 -22.12
C VAL A 41 -20.05 -3.34 -21.55
N ARG A 42 -21.06 -3.80 -22.27
CA ARG A 42 -22.49 -3.68 -21.93
C ARG A 42 -22.89 -4.56 -20.75
N ASP A 43 -22.48 -5.83 -20.75
CA ASP A 43 -22.87 -6.82 -19.73
C ASP A 43 -21.72 -7.36 -18.89
N GLY A 44 -20.46 -7.05 -19.24
CA GLY A 44 -19.28 -7.48 -18.51
C GLY A 44 -18.95 -8.97 -18.64
N PHE A 45 -19.61 -9.69 -19.53
CA PHE A 45 -19.42 -11.13 -19.69
C PHE A 45 -18.53 -11.48 -20.87
N LYS A 46 -17.73 -12.53 -20.66
CA LYS A 46 -17.18 -13.31 -21.76
C LYS A 46 -18.23 -14.28 -22.28
N PRO A 47 -18.12 -14.77 -23.53
CA PRO A 47 -19.08 -15.72 -24.09
C PRO A 47 -19.34 -16.94 -23.19
N VAL A 48 -18.29 -17.51 -22.56
CA VAL A 48 -18.45 -18.68 -21.68
C VAL A 48 -19.33 -18.39 -20.46
N HIS A 49 -19.19 -17.21 -19.84
CA HIS A 49 -20.03 -16.82 -18.68
C HIS A 49 -21.48 -16.64 -19.09
N ARG A 50 -21.72 -15.94 -20.20
CA ARG A 50 -23.04 -15.70 -20.75
C ARG A 50 -23.75 -17.02 -21.07
N ARG A 51 -23.08 -17.95 -21.74
CA ARG A 51 -23.56 -19.29 -22.08
C ARG A 51 -23.89 -20.15 -20.86
N ILE A 52 -23.05 -20.06 -19.79
CA ILE A 52 -23.33 -20.79 -18.55
C ILE A 52 -24.64 -20.30 -17.90
N LEU A 53 -24.79 -18.97 -17.74
CA LEU A 53 -25.99 -18.41 -17.11
C LEU A 53 -27.24 -18.72 -17.96
N TYR A 54 -27.17 -18.55 -19.28
CA TYR A 54 -28.24 -18.86 -20.19
C TYR A 54 -28.61 -20.35 -20.17
N GLY A 55 -27.62 -21.26 -20.19
CA GLY A 55 -27.83 -22.70 -20.07
C GLY A 55 -28.46 -23.09 -18.72
N MET A 56 -28.07 -22.44 -17.61
CA MET A 56 -28.71 -22.66 -16.32
C MET A 56 -30.17 -22.23 -16.31
N LEU A 57 -30.49 -21.08 -16.92
CA LEU A 57 -31.88 -20.62 -17.08
C LEU A 57 -32.69 -21.61 -17.93
N GLY A 58 -32.14 -22.05 -19.07
CA GLY A 58 -32.80 -22.99 -20.00
C GLY A 58 -33.17 -24.34 -19.38
N ILE A 59 -32.40 -24.86 -18.43
CA ILE A 59 -32.75 -26.06 -17.67
C ILE A 59 -33.58 -25.79 -16.40
N GLY A 60 -34.02 -24.53 -16.20
CA GLY A 60 -34.79 -24.14 -15.02
C GLY A 60 -33.98 -24.31 -13.71
N ASN A 61 -32.69 -23.96 -13.70
CA ASN A 61 -31.83 -24.04 -12.52
C ASN A 61 -31.76 -22.69 -11.80
N THR A 62 -32.92 -22.17 -11.46
CA THR A 62 -33.12 -20.85 -10.81
C THR A 62 -32.89 -20.89 -9.31
N SER A 63 -32.79 -19.73 -8.69
CA SER A 63 -32.51 -19.54 -7.25
C SER A 63 -33.56 -20.15 -6.32
N SER A 64 -34.82 -20.28 -6.80
CA SER A 64 -35.93 -20.88 -6.04
C SER A 64 -35.98 -22.40 -6.16
N ASN A 65 -35.30 -23.00 -7.13
CA ASN A 65 -35.28 -24.41 -7.39
C ASN A 65 -34.19 -25.17 -6.63
N LEU A 66 -34.31 -26.51 -6.59
CA LEU A 66 -33.28 -27.36 -5.97
C LEU A 66 -31.98 -27.30 -6.75
N TYR A 67 -30.87 -27.46 -6.01
CA TYR A 67 -29.53 -27.55 -6.62
C TYR A 67 -29.46 -28.70 -7.64
N LYS A 68 -28.70 -28.47 -8.71
CA LYS A 68 -28.40 -29.47 -9.71
C LYS A 68 -26.90 -29.74 -9.71
N LYS A 69 -26.50 -30.98 -10.07
CA LYS A 69 -25.07 -31.30 -10.23
C LYS A 69 -24.41 -30.39 -11.25
N CYS A 70 -23.25 -29.83 -10.93
CA CYS A 70 -22.49 -28.99 -11.86
C CYS A 70 -22.22 -29.71 -13.19
N ALA A 71 -22.00 -31.02 -13.18
CA ALA A 71 -21.87 -31.83 -14.38
C ALA A 71 -23.06 -31.75 -15.36
N ARG A 72 -24.28 -31.54 -14.83
CA ARG A 72 -25.48 -31.36 -15.68
C ARG A 72 -25.45 -30.02 -16.37
N VAL A 73 -25.09 -28.96 -15.68
CA VAL A 73 -24.97 -27.62 -16.27
C VAL A 73 -23.86 -27.58 -17.31
N VAL A 74 -22.67 -28.13 -16.96
CA VAL A 74 -21.54 -28.24 -17.91
C VAL A 74 -21.93 -29.01 -19.16
N GLY A 75 -22.60 -30.16 -19.02
CA GLY A 75 -23.10 -30.97 -20.17
C GLY A 75 -24.09 -30.20 -21.06
N GLU A 76 -25.01 -29.45 -20.45
CA GLU A 76 -25.97 -28.60 -21.20
C GLU A 76 -25.26 -27.52 -22.01
N VAL A 77 -24.29 -26.82 -21.38
CA VAL A 77 -23.56 -25.75 -22.04
C VAL A 77 -22.67 -26.25 -23.16
N LEU A 78 -21.96 -27.37 -22.92
CA LEU A 78 -21.10 -28.00 -23.94
C LEU A 78 -21.89 -28.49 -25.14
N GLY A 79 -23.02 -29.15 -24.87
CA GLY A 79 -23.82 -29.76 -25.92
C GLY A 79 -24.57 -28.78 -26.81
N LYS A 80 -24.88 -27.57 -26.29
CA LYS A 80 -25.75 -26.63 -26.99
C LYS A 80 -25.09 -25.32 -27.42
N TYR A 81 -24.10 -24.82 -26.65
CA TYR A 81 -23.62 -23.44 -26.81
C TYR A 81 -22.11 -23.27 -26.88
N HIS A 82 -21.31 -24.11 -26.19
CA HIS A 82 -19.89 -23.85 -26.04
C HIS A 82 -19.01 -25.06 -26.35
N PRO A 83 -18.58 -25.27 -27.61
CA PRO A 83 -17.90 -26.48 -28.10
C PRO A 83 -16.39 -26.48 -27.70
N HIS A 84 -16.10 -26.46 -26.41
CA HIS A 84 -14.74 -26.44 -25.81
C HIS A 84 -14.62 -27.46 -24.68
N GLY A 85 -13.43 -27.55 -24.04
CA GLY A 85 -13.19 -28.51 -22.94
C GLY A 85 -14.09 -28.28 -21.72
N ASP A 86 -14.57 -29.35 -21.11
CA ASP A 86 -15.41 -29.37 -19.91
C ASP A 86 -14.77 -28.67 -18.71
N SER A 87 -13.47 -28.83 -18.55
CA SER A 87 -12.69 -28.21 -17.48
C SER A 87 -12.73 -26.68 -17.55
N SER A 88 -12.75 -26.11 -18.75
CA SER A 88 -12.82 -24.63 -18.91
C SER A 88 -14.19 -24.10 -18.53
N VAL A 89 -15.27 -24.79 -18.92
CA VAL A 89 -16.64 -24.41 -18.54
C VAL A 89 -16.85 -24.60 -17.05
N TYR A 90 -16.41 -25.73 -16.49
CA TYR A 90 -16.51 -25.96 -15.04
C TYR A 90 -15.71 -24.95 -14.22
N GLY A 91 -14.49 -24.63 -14.63
CA GLY A 91 -13.68 -23.62 -13.97
C GLY A 91 -14.33 -22.22 -13.98
N ALA A 92 -14.95 -21.82 -15.09
CA ALA A 92 -15.70 -20.56 -15.18
C ALA A 92 -16.94 -20.57 -14.28
N LEU A 93 -17.71 -21.66 -14.27
CA LEU A 93 -18.88 -21.85 -13.40
C LEU A 93 -18.51 -21.75 -11.92
N VAL A 94 -17.45 -22.44 -11.50
CA VAL A 94 -16.98 -22.45 -10.13
C VAL A 94 -16.55 -21.04 -9.70
N ARG A 95 -15.81 -20.33 -10.56
CA ARG A 95 -15.34 -18.98 -10.26
C ARG A 95 -16.49 -18.01 -10.01
N MET A 96 -17.61 -18.11 -10.73
CA MET A 96 -18.80 -17.30 -10.50
C MET A 96 -19.49 -17.57 -9.15
N GLY A 97 -19.18 -18.69 -8.48
CA GLY A 97 -19.68 -19.05 -7.16
C GLY A 97 -18.68 -18.86 -6.02
N GLN A 98 -17.50 -18.26 -6.26
CA GLN A 98 -16.46 -18.06 -5.26
C GLN A 98 -16.51 -16.64 -4.68
N SER A 99 -16.79 -16.52 -3.37
CA SER A 99 -16.95 -15.23 -2.67
C SER A 99 -15.67 -14.39 -2.55
N TRP A 100 -14.49 -14.99 -2.72
CA TRP A 100 -13.19 -14.30 -2.74
C TRP A 100 -12.74 -13.86 -4.14
N ASN A 101 -13.42 -14.33 -5.19
CA ASN A 101 -13.17 -13.93 -6.58
C ASN A 101 -14.21 -12.94 -7.12
N MET A 102 -15.48 -13.12 -6.72
CA MET A 102 -16.59 -12.30 -7.18
C MET A 102 -17.03 -11.37 -6.06
N ARG A 103 -17.17 -10.08 -6.35
CA ARG A 103 -17.73 -9.13 -5.37
C ARG A 103 -19.20 -9.43 -5.09
N TYR A 104 -19.91 -9.85 -6.13
CA TYR A 104 -21.28 -10.34 -6.07
C TYR A 104 -21.38 -11.64 -6.86
N MET A 105 -21.66 -12.74 -6.16
CA MET A 105 -21.73 -14.07 -6.75
C MET A 105 -22.94 -14.22 -7.68
N LEU A 106 -22.74 -14.82 -8.86
CA LEU A 106 -23.78 -15.08 -9.83
C LEU A 106 -24.30 -16.53 -9.77
N VAL A 107 -23.51 -17.41 -9.19
CA VAL A 107 -23.82 -18.82 -8.97
C VAL A 107 -23.81 -19.10 -7.48
N ASP A 108 -24.85 -19.78 -7.00
CA ASP A 108 -24.94 -20.34 -5.65
C ASP A 108 -24.46 -21.78 -5.70
N GLY A 109 -23.30 -22.04 -5.10
CA GLY A 109 -22.63 -23.33 -5.10
C GLY A 109 -22.77 -24.10 -3.81
N GLN A 110 -22.92 -25.43 -3.91
CA GLN A 110 -22.94 -26.34 -2.77
C GLN A 110 -21.87 -27.42 -2.91
N GLY A 111 -21.09 -27.63 -1.84
CA GLY A 111 -19.95 -28.54 -1.83
C GLY A 111 -18.62 -27.77 -1.87
N ASN A 112 -17.55 -28.45 -2.24
CA ASN A 112 -16.21 -27.84 -2.31
C ASN A 112 -15.99 -27.10 -3.64
N PHE A 113 -16.07 -25.78 -3.60
CA PHE A 113 -15.75 -24.85 -4.70
C PHE A 113 -14.34 -24.29 -4.64
N GLY A 114 -13.43 -24.92 -3.89
CA GLY A 114 -12.09 -24.40 -3.59
C GLY A 114 -12.03 -23.57 -2.35
N SER A 115 -10.87 -23.00 -2.06
CA SER A 115 -10.63 -22.12 -0.91
C SER A 115 -9.70 -20.96 -1.25
N VAL A 116 -9.56 -20.00 -0.34
CA VAL A 116 -8.59 -18.91 -0.41
C VAL A 116 -7.15 -19.43 -0.31
N ASP A 117 -6.98 -20.67 0.19
CA ASP A 117 -5.69 -21.36 0.27
C ASP A 117 -5.22 -21.94 -1.07
N GLY A 118 -6.00 -21.75 -2.13
CA GLY A 118 -5.67 -22.25 -3.45
C GLY A 118 -6.08 -23.71 -3.69
N ASP A 119 -6.87 -24.30 -2.80
CA ASP A 119 -7.42 -25.64 -3.01
C ASP A 119 -8.27 -25.67 -4.28
N SER A 120 -8.11 -26.73 -5.05
CA SER A 120 -8.92 -26.97 -6.24
C SER A 120 -10.35 -27.36 -5.86
N PRO A 121 -11.36 -26.96 -6.66
CA PRO A 121 -12.71 -27.44 -6.47
C PRO A 121 -12.79 -28.95 -6.63
N ALA A 122 -13.75 -29.58 -5.95
CA ALA A 122 -14.03 -30.99 -6.16
C ALA A 122 -14.53 -31.25 -7.61
N ALA A 123 -14.37 -32.47 -8.10
CA ALA A 123 -14.86 -32.82 -9.44
C ALA A 123 -16.36 -32.51 -9.59
N MET A 124 -16.78 -32.05 -10.79
CA MET A 124 -18.12 -31.54 -11.08
C MET A 124 -19.28 -32.54 -10.81
N ARG A 125 -18.97 -33.84 -10.67
CA ARG A 125 -19.93 -34.86 -10.27
C ARG A 125 -20.30 -34.83 -8.79
N TYR A 126 -19.45 -34.17 -7.94
CA TYR A 126 -19.71 -34.05 -6.50
C TYR A 126 -20.34 -32.69 -6.14
N THR A 127 -19.95 -31.63 -6.83
CA THR A 127 -20.45 -30.28 -6.59
C THR A 127 -21.83 -30.06 -7.20
N GLU A 128 -22.58 -29.16 -6.59
CA GLU A 128 -23.93 -28.77 -7.03
C GLU A 128 -23.99 -27.26 -7.14
N CYS A 129 -24.87 -26.75 -8.03
CA CYS A 129 -25.04 -25.33 -8.25
C CYS A 129 -26.49 -24.98 -8.65
N ARG A 130 -26.82 -23.73 -8.48
CA ARG A 130 -27.99 -23.05 -9.03
C ARG A 130 -27.66 -21.58 -9.28
N LEU A 131 -28.52 -20.86 -10.02
CA LEU A 131 -28.36 -19.42 -10.13
C LEU A 131 -28.52 -18.77 -8.75
N SER A 132 -27.70 -17.76 -8.45
CA SER A 132 -27.98 -16.85 -7.36
C SER A 132 -29.15 -15.93 -7.75
N LYS A 133 -29.78 -15.26 -6.79
CA LYS A 133 -30.83 -14.27 -7.08
C LYS A 133 -30.32 -13.16 -8.00
N MET A 134 -29.06 -12.74 -7.81
CA MET A 134 -28.44 -11.73 -8.66
C MET A 134 -28.13 -12.25 -10.05
N GLY A 135 -27.64 -13.50 -10.16
CA GLY A 135 -27.42 -14.15 -11.45
C GLY A 135 -28.69 -14.35 -12.27
N GLU A 136 -29.83 -14.55 -11.61
CA GLU A 136 -31.15 -14.63 -12.24
C GLU A 136 -31.62 -13.24 -12.74
N HIS A 137 -31.44 -12.22 -11.89
CA HIS A 137 -31.83 -10.83 -12.20
C HIS A 137 -31.05 -10.20 -13.36
N ILE A 138 -29.83 -10.66 -13.66
CA ILE A 138 -29.05 -10.25 -14.84
C ILE A 138 -29.78 -10.63 -16.16
N MET A 139 -30.61 -11.69 -16.13
CA MET A 139 -31.30 -12.22 -17.27
C MET A 139 -32.79 -11.83 -17.31
N ASP A 140 -33.25 -10.95 -16.40
CA ASP A 140 -34.61 -10.44 -16.41
C ASP A 140 -34.91 -9.79 -17.75
N ASP A 141 -36.14 -9.98 -18.20
CA ASP A 141 -36.68 -9.44 -19.47
C ASP A 141 -36.01 -10.01 -20.74
N LEU A 142 -35.22 -11.11 -20.67
CA LEU A 142 -34.58 -11.74 -21.84
C LEU A 142 -35.62 -12.24 -22.87
N GLU A 143 -36.76 -12.68 -22.38
CA GLU A 143 -37.86 -13.15 -23.22
C GLU A 143 -38.68 -12.03 -23.92
N LYS A 144 -38.37 -10.76 -23.59
CA LYS A 144 -39.09 -9.59 -24.13
C LYS A 144 -38.41 -8.93 -25.33
N ASP A 145 -37.62 -9.67 -26.08
CA ASP A 145 -36.89 -9.17 -27.26
C ASP A 145 -36.01 -7.96 -26.99
N THR A 146 -35.43 -7.90 -25.79
CA THR A 146 -34.60 -6.78 -25.30
C THR A 146 -33.19 -6.74 -25.87
N VAL A 147 -32.70 -7.88 -26.36
CA VAL A 147 -31.34 -8.05 -26.92
C VAL A 147 -31.41 -8.91 -28.21
N ASP A 148 -30.38 -8.82 -29.03
CA ASP A 148 -30.29 -9.63 -30.24
C ASP A 148 -29.90 -11.06 -29.89
N MET A 149 -30.44 -12.00 -30.64
CA MET A 149 -30.18 -13.44 -30.49
C MET A 149 -29.34 -13.92 -31.67
N ASP A 150 -28.16 -14.46 -31.37
CA ASP A 150 -27.26 -15.03 -32.37
C ASP A 150 -27.47 -16.54 -32.48
N PRO A 151 -27.24 -17.16 -33.65
CA PRO A 151 -27.23 -18.61 -33.77
C PRO A 151 -26.09 -19.21 -32.94
N ASN A 152 -26.33 -20.41 -32.38
CA ASN A 152 -25.27 -21.16 -31.71
C ASN A 152 -24.29 -21.76 -32.75
N PHE A 153 -23.29 -22.53 -32.29
CA PHE A 153 -22.18 -23.05 -33.11
C PHE A 153 -22.62 -24.02 -34.25
N ASP A 154 -23.80 -24.61 -34.16
CA ASP A 154 -24.35 -25.57 -35.15
C ASP A 154 -25.65 -25.07 -35.82
N ASP A 155 -25.99 -23.81 -35.65
CA ASP A 155 -27.20 -23.14 -36.20
C ASP A 155 -28.55 -23.81 -35.82
N THR A 156 -28.55 -24.65 -34.77
CA THR A 156 -29.78 -25.36 -34.34
C THR A 156 -30.56 -24.60 -33.28
N LEU A 157 -29.92 -23.75 -32.52
CA LEU A 157 -30.48 -22.97 -31.43
C LEU A 157 -29.98 -21.52 -31.50
N THR A 158 -30.55 -20.65 -30.65
CA THR A 158 -30.10 -19.27 -30.51
C THR A 158 -29.62 -19.00 -29.10
N GLU A 159 -28.65 -18.09 -28.97
CA GLU A 159 -28.12 -17.60 -27.71
C GLU A 159 -28.11 -16.07 -27.72
N PRO A 160 -28.21 -15.42 -26.56
CA PRO A 160 -28.17 -13.95 -26.48
C PRO A 160 -26.77 -13.42 -26.80
N SER A 161 -26.70 -12.43 -27.69
CA SER A 161 -25.44 -11.74 -28.03
C SER A 161 -24.88 -10.98 -26.83
N VAL A 162 -25.76 -10.45 -25.95
CA VAL A 162 -25.49 -9.72 -24.74
C VAL A 162 -26.62 -9.93 -23.74
N MET A 163 -26.37 -9.82 -22.44
CA MET A 163 -27.43 -9.91 -21.43
C MET A 163 -28.14 -8.55 -21.22
N PRO A 164 -29.49 -8.54 -21.01
CA PRO A 164 -30.25 -7.32 -20.77
C PRO A 164 -30.10 -6.78 -19.34
N THR A 165 -28.92 -6.90 -18.78
CA THR A 165 -28.63 -6.70 -17.35
C THR A 165 -28.98 -5.30 -16.85
N LYS A 166 -29.67 -5.23 -15.69
CA LYS A 166 -29.85 -4.00 -14.90
C LYS A 166 -28.63 -3.71 -13.99
N ILE A 167 -27.70 -4.66 -13.91
CA ILE A 167 -26.53 -4.60 -13.02
C ILE A 167 -25.30 -4.23 -13.84
N PRO A 168 -24.54 -3.19 -13.48
CA PRO A 168 -23.31 -2.79 -14.17
C PRO A 168 -22.16 -3.77 -13.89
N ASN A 169 -22.33 -5.02 -14.33
CA ASN A 169 -21.54 -6.17 -13.94
C ASN A 169 -20.05 -6.01 -14.30
N LEU A 170 -19.71 -5.33 -15.41
CA LEU A 170 -18.32 -5.08 -15.77
C LEU A 170 -17.56 -4.31 -14.69
N LEU A 171 -18.17 -3.29 -14.09
CA LEU A 171 -17.57 -2.52 -13.00
C LEU A 171 -17.69 -3.25 -11.65
N VAL A 172 -18.87 -3.82 -11.38
CA VAL A 172 -19.16 -4.41 -10.07
C VAL A 172 -18.34 -5.68 -9.81
N ASN A 173 -18.27 -6.59 -10.76
CA ASN A 173 -17.51 -7.85 -10.62
C ASN A 173 -16.14 -7.82 -11.32
N GLY A 174 -15.85 -6.76 -12.08
CA GLY A 174 -14.62 -6.66 -12.83
C GLY A 174 -14.43 -7.75 -13.87
N GLY A 175 -13.17 -7.97 -14.25
CA GLY A 175 -12.84 -9.04 -15.19
C GLY A 175 -11.35 -9.12 -15.48
N ASN A 176 -10.85 -10.34 -15.68
CA ASN A 176 -9.47 -10.56 -16.13
C ASN A 176 -9.48 -11.47 -17.36
N GLY A 177 -8.58 -11.27 -18.28
CA GLY A 177 -8.44 -12.10 -19.48
C GLY A 177 -7.17 -11.83 -20.23
N ILE A 178 -6.62 -12.88 -20.83
CA ILE A 178 -5.41 -12.82 -21.65
C ILE A 178 -5.80 -13.18 -23.06
N ALA A 179 -5.69 -12.22 -23.97
CA ALA A 179 -5.90 -12.39 -25.41
C ALA A 179 -4.56 -12.37 -26.15
N VAL A 180 -4.59 -12.46 -27.46
CA VAL A 180 -3.40 -12.31 -28.30
C VAL A 180 -3.04 -10.82 -28.40
N GLY A 181 -1.85 -10.46 -27.93
CA GLY A 181 -1.34 -9.10 -28.00
C GLY A 181 -1.93 -8.12 -26.98
N MET A 182 -2.90 -8.53 -26.16
CA MET A 182 -3.51 -7.68 -25.12
C MET A 182 -4.06 -8.50 -23.96
N ALA A 183 -4.23 -7.86 -22.83
CA ALA A 183 -4.85 -8.46 -21.64
C ALA A 183 -5.79 -7.44 -20.99
N THR A 184 -6.84 -7.90 -20.36
CA THR A 184 -7.72 -7.08 -19.53
C THR A 184 -7.58 -7.47 -18.07
N ASN A 185 -7.61 -6.48 -17.19
CA ASN A 185 -7.61 -6.67 -15.74
C ASN A 185 -8.37 -5.51 -15.10
N MET A 186 -9.67 -5.69 -14.92
CA MET A 186 -10.58 -4.69 -14.37
C MET A 186 -10.89 -5.02 -12.91
N PRO A 187 -10.75 -4.05 -12.00
CA PRO A 187 -11.06 -4.24 -10.59
C PRO A 187 -12.57 -4.30 -10.35
N THR A 188 -12.96 -4.88 -9.23
CA THR A 188 -14.33 -4.91 -8.72
C THR A 188 -14.68 -3.61 -7.99
N HIS A 189 -16.00 -3.27 -7.93
CA HIS A 189 -16.49 -2.06 -7.26
C HIS A 189 -17.74 -2.36 -6.43
N ASN A 190 -18.04 -1.44 -5.50
CA ASN A 190 -19.27 -1.50 -4.73
C ASN A 190 -20.48 -1.17 -5.62
N LEU A 191 -21.54 -1.97 -5.50
CA LEU A 191 -22.75 -1.83 -6.33
C LEU A 191 -23.46 -0.50 -6.11
N CYS A 192 -23.59 -0.07 -4.83
CA CYS A 192 -24.25 1.18 -4.49
C CYS A 192 -23.53 2.38 -5.12
N GLU A 193 -22.20 2.41 -5.01
CA GLU A 193 -21.37 3.47 -5.59
C GLU A 193 -21.47 3.55 -7.11
N VAL A 194 -21.45 2.38 -7.77
CA VAL A 194 -21.53 2.32 -9.23
C VAL A 194 -22.93 2.75 -9.72
N ILE A 195 -24.00 2.33 -9.03
CA ILE A 195 -25.37 2.74 -9.37
C ILE A 195 -25.54 4.25 -9.19
N ASP A 196 -25.05 4.80 -8.08
CA ASP A 196 -25.09 6.25 -7.84
C ASP A 196 -24.31 7.03 -8.91
N GLY A 197 -23.16 6.50 -9.33
CA GLY A 197 -22.38 7.05 -10.45
C GLY A 197 -23.12 6.97 -11.79
N CYS A 198 -23.83 5.87 -12.07
CA CYS A 198 -24.69 5.72 -13.26
C CYS A 198 -25.84 6.72 -13.24
N CYS A 199 -26.52 6.89 -12.10
CA CYS A 199 -27.59 7.88 -11.94
C CYS A 199 -27.08 9.31 -12.14
N ALA A 200 -25.92 9.65 -11.58
CA ALA A 200 -25.28 10.95 -11.78
C ALA A 200 -24.93 11.20 -13.27
N TYR A 201 -24.48 10.17 -14.00
CA TYR A 201 -24.21 10.25 -15.42
C TYR A 201 -25.51 10.43 -16.25
N ILE A 202 -26.62 9.76 -15.88
CA ILE A 202 -27.92 9.92 -16.52
C ILE A 202 -28.40 11.39 -16.38
N ASP A 203 -28.20 11.99 -15.21
CA ASP A 203 -28.58 13.39 -14.96
C ASP A 203 -27.65 14.38 -15.66
N ASN A 204 -26.37 14.10 -15.70
CA ASN A 204 -25.36 14.95 -16.34
C ASN A 204 -24.37 14.14 -17.18
N PRO A 205 -24.61 13.94 -18.48
CA PRO A 205 -23.71 13.21 -19.37
C PRO A 205 -22.31 13.84 -19.53
N ASP A 206 -22.16 15.13 -19.21
CA ASP A 206 -20.88 15.84 -19.29
C ASP A 206 -20.02 15.70 -18.04
N ILE A 207 -20.51 15.01 -16.99
CA ILE A 207 -19.76 14.77 -15.75
C ILE A 207 -18.36 14.23 -16.08
N ASP A 208 -17.33 14.80 -15.46
CA ASP A 208 -15.93 14.37 -15.63
C ASP A 208 -15.58 13.23 -14.68
N THR A 209 -14.33 12.75 -14.77
CA THR A 209 -13.86 11.65 -13.91
C THR A 209 -13.83 12.06 -12.44
N ASP A 210 -13.49 13.31 -12.13
CA ASP A 210 -13.47 13.79 -10.74
C ASP A 210 -14.88 13.87 -10.15
N GLY A 211 -15.87 14.27 -10.95
CA GLY A 211 -17.28 14.24 -10.57
C GLY A 211 -17.78 12.81 -10.32
N LEU A 212 -17.42 11.86 -11.18
CA LEU A 212 -17.76 10.44 -10.98
C LEU A 212 -17.06 9.84 -9.73
N MET A 213 -15.84 10.26 -9.41
CA MET A 213 -15.12 9.80 -8.23
C MET A 213 -15.73 10.28 -6.91
N GLN A 214 -16.66 11.24 -6.92
CA GLN A 214 -17.44 11.58 -5.73
C GLN A 214 -18.42 10.47 -5.35
N TYR A 215 -18.85 9.65 -6.32
CA TYR A 215 -19.74 8.51 -6.14
C TYR A 215 -18.96 7.19 -6.12
N ILE A 216 -18.09 6.97 -7.11
CA ILE A 216 -17.27 5.76 -7.26
C ILE A 216 -15.85 6.09 -6.78
N GLN A 217 -15.62 6.03 -5.47
CA GLN A 217 -14.39 6.53 -4.85
C GLN A 217 -13.14 5.72 -5.26
N ALA A 218 -13.23 4.40 -5.21
CA ALA A 218 -12.15 3.47 -5.54
C ALA A 218 -12.72 2.06 -5.79
N PRO A 219 -11.94 1.12 -6.32
CA PRO A 219 -12.29 -0.29 -6.34
C PRO A 219 -12.68 -0.83 -4.96
N ASP A 220 -13.53 -1.84 -4.95
CA ASP A 220 -13.98 -2.54 -3.76
C ASP A 220 -13.81 -4.06 -3.97
N PHE A 221 -12.78 -4.62 -3.33
CA PHE A 221 -12.39 -6.01 -3.55
C PHE A 221 -13.15 -6.99 -2.66
N PRO A 222 -13.46 -8.21 -3.16
CA PRO A 222 -14.18 -9.22 -2.40
C PRO A 222 -13.52 -9.60 -1.06
N THR A 223 -12.20 -9.56 -1.01
CA THR A 223 -11.38 -9.93 0.15
C THR A 223 -11.17 -8.78 1.14
N GLY A 224 -11.77 -7.59 0.92
CA GLY A 224 -11.58 -6.42 1.76
C GLY A 224 -10.18 -5.82 1.61
N ALA A 225 -9.43 -5.74 2.71
CA ALA A 225 -8.10 -5.15 2.81
C ALA A 225 -8.08 -3.61 2.58
N TYR A 226 -6.89 -3.03 2.50
CA TYR A 226 -6.73 -1.58 2.30
C TYR A 226 -6.29 -1.25 0.88
N ILE A 227 -6.87 -0.20 0.30
CA ILE A 227 -6.26 0.55 -0.81
C ILE A 227 -5.40 1.65 -0.21
N TYR A 228 -4.13 1.70 -0.60
CA TYR A 228 -3.14 2.62 -0.04
C TYR A 228 -2.78 3.71 -1.05
N GLY A 229 -3.41 4.89 -0.87
CA GLY A 229 -3.31 6.03 -1.79
C GLY A 229 -4.25 5.96 -3.00
N LEU A 230 -4.77 7.11 -3.41
CA LEU A 230 -5.75 7.24 -4.51
C LEU A 230 -5.13 7.61 -5.87
N GLN A 231 -3.83 7.93 -5.92
CA GLN A 231 -3.18 8.38 -7.17
C GLN A 231 -3.27 7.33 -8.29
N GLY A 232 -3.00 6.05 -7.96
CA GLY A 232 -3.09 4.95 -8.92
C GLY A 232 -4.53 4.66 -9.35
N VAL A 233 -5.52 4.87 -8.46
CA VAL A 233 -6.95 4.75 -8.77
C VAL A 233 -7.37 5.85 -9.75
N ARG A 234 -7.04 7.10 -9.44
CA ARG A 234 -7.33 8.25 -10.32
C ARG A 234 -6.74 8.06 -11.71
N GLN A 235 -5.47 7.67 -11.79
CA GLN A 235 -4.82 7.37 -13.06
C GLN A 235 -5.56 6.26 -13.84
N ALA A 236 -5.99 5.19 -13.14
CA ALA A 236 -6.74 4.10 -13.76
C ALA A 236 -8.10 4.58 -14.32
N TYR A 237 -8.81 5.43 -13.59
CA TYR A 237 -10.12 5.95 -14.00
C TYR A 237 -10.02 6.96 -15.15
N GLU A 238 -8.97 7.79 -15.18
CA GLU A 238 -8.73 8.78 -16.25
C GLU A 238 -8.19 8.15 -17.54
N THR A 239 -7.35 7.12 -17.44
CA THR A 239 -6.61 6.61 -18.61
C THR A 239 -6.93 5.16 -18.97
N GLY A 240 -7.70 4.44 -18.15
CA GLY A 240 -7.91 3.00 -18.26
C GLY A 240 -6.72 2.16 -17.78
N ARG A 241 -5.62 2.77 -17.32
CA ARG A 241 -4.44 2.09 -16.80
C ARG A 241 -3.95 2.75 -15.53
N GLY A 242 -3.64 1.93 -14.51
CA GLY A 242 -3.12 2.42 -13.25
C GLY A 242 -2.61 1.29 -12.38
N ARG A 243 -1.85 1.65 -11.35
CA ARG A 243 -1.35 0.71 -10.36
C ARG A 243 -1.93 1.04 -9.00
N ILE A 244 -2.77 0.17 -8.48
CA ILE A 244 -3.41 0.31 -7.17
C ILE A 244 -2.62 -0.50 -6.17
N VAL A 245 -2.16 0.13 -5.10
CA VAL A 245 -1.46 -0.55 -4.01
C VAL A 245 -2.48 -1.05 -3.00
N MET A 246 -2.44 -2.35 -2.71
CA MET A 246 -3.30 -3.01 -1.72
C MET A 246 -2.45 -3.50 -0.55
N ARG A 247 -2.96 -3.37 0.67
CA ARG A 247 -2.34 -3.89 1.89
C ARG A 247 -3.32 -4.76 2.66
N ALA A 248 -2.79 -5.82 3.25
CA ALA A 248 -3.51 -6.65 4.21
C ALA A 248 -3.99 -5.83 5.40
N LYS A 249 -5.17 -6.13 5.92
CA LYS A 249 -5.66 -5.58 7.18
C LYS A 249 -5.00 -6.35 8.31
N SER A 250 -4.26 -5.64 9.13
CA SER A 250 -3.52 -6.22 10.24
C SER A 250 -3.59 -5.34 11.47
N GLU A 251 -3.59 -6.00 12.63
CA GLU A 251 -3.61 -5.37 13.95
C GLU A 251 -2.49 -5.96 14.80
N ILE A 252 -1.93 -5.16 15.71
CA ILE A 252 -0.95 -5.63 16.68
C ILE A 252 -1.68 -5.84 18.00
N GLU A 253 -1.80 -7.09 18.40
CA GLU A 253 -2.33 -7.48 19.71
C GLU A 253 -1.16 -7.55 20.71
N SER A 254 -1.11 -6.62 21.67
CA SER A 254 -0.11 -6.64 22.74
C SER A 254 -0.50 -7.64 23.82
N GLY A 255 0.37 -8.60 24.10
CA GLY A 255 0.18 -9.62 25.13
C GLY A 255 1.16 -9.44 26.29
N ASP A 256 0.86 -10.02 27.45
CA ASP A 256 1.69 -9.95 28.65
C ASP A 256 3.12 -10.48 28.46
N THR A 257 3.33 -11.35 27.48
CA THR A 257 4.62 -12.02 27.24
C THR A 257 5.27 -11.66 25.92
N HIS A 258 4.49 -11.39 24.87
CA HIS A 258 4.95 -11.06 23.53
C HIS A 258 3.81 -10.49 22.70
N ASP A 259 4.13 -9.65 21.74
CA ASP A 259 3.18 -9.10 20.78
C ASP A 259 2.84 -10.10 19.69
N LYS A 260 1.64 -9.96 19.10
CA LYS A 260 1.17 -10.73 17.96
C LYS A 260 0.75 -9.79 16.84
N ILE A 261 1.15 -10.09 15.63
CA ILE A 261 0.62 -9.42 14.44
C ILE A 261 -0.47 -10.34 13.87
N VAL A 262 -1.71 -9.86 13.90
CA VAL A 262 -2.90 -10.59 13.43
C VAL A 262 -3.35 -10.00 12.12
N VAL A 263 -3.43 -10.85 11.08
CA VAL A 263 -3.92 -10.47 9.75
C VAL A 263 -5.30 -11.05 9.55
N THR A 264 -6.29 -10.19 9.33
CA THR A 264 -7.70 -10.56 9.16
C THR A 264 -8.18 -10.52 7.72
N GLU A 265 -7.52 -9.73 6.87
CA GLU A 265 -7.84 -9.62 5.45
C GLU A 265 -6.55 -9.54 4.62
N ILE A 266 -6.53 -10.17 3.45
CA ILE A 266 -5.39 -10.20 2.54
C ILE A 266 -5.73 -9.50 1.22
N PRO A 267 -4.74 -8.96 0.50
CA PRO A 267 -4.96 -8.32 -0.79
C PRO A 267 -5.60 -9.26 -1.80
N TYR A 268 -6.46 -8.72 -2.65
CA TYR A 268 -7.18 -9.47 -3.68
C TYR A 268 -6.22 -10.26 -4.60
N GLY A 269 -6.54 -11.52 -4.83
CA GLY A 269 -5.75 -12.42 -5.67
C GLY A 269 -4.53 -13.04 -4.99
N VAL A 270 -4.29 -12.78 -3.71
CA VAL A 270 -3.23 -13.42 -2.93
C VAL A 270 -3.72 -14.77 -2.39
N ASN A 271 -2.89 -15.81 -2.55
CA ASN A 271 -3.11 -17.11 -1.93
C ASN A 271 -2.65 -17.07 -0.47
N LYS A 272 -3.55 -17.44 0.47
CA LYS A 272 -3.26 -17.37 1.91
C LYS A 272 -2.19 -18.37 2.33
N ALA A 273 -2.22 -19.61 1.86
CA ALA A 273 -1.25 -20.64 2.19
C ALA A 273 0.16 -20.29 1.69
N ASP A 274 0.27 -19.76 0.45
CA ASP A 274 1.54 -19.28 -0.11
C ASP A 274 2.09 -18.09 0.67
N LEU A 275 1.22 -17.19 1.16
CA LEU A 275 1.63 -16.06 1.99
C LEU A 275 2.23 -16.55 3.32
N VAL A 276 1.57 -17.48 4.02
CA VAL A 276 2.03 -18.05 5.30
C VAL A 276 3.36 -18.80 5.09
N ALA A 277 3.47 -19.62 4.06
CA ALA A 277 4.71 -20.33 3.70
C ALA A 277 5.84 -19.34 3.37
N GLY A 278 5.57 -18.30 2.59
CA GLY A 278 6.54 -17.27 2.23
C GLY A 278 7.07 -16.49 3.43
N ILE A 279 6.23 -16.19 4.42
CA ILE A 279 6.66 -15.57 5.69
C ILE A 279 7.61 -16.53 6.44
N ALA A 280 7.23 -17.80 6.56
CA ALA A 280 8.06 -18.81 7.24
C ALA A 280 9.43 -19.01 6.56
N ASP A 281 9.49 -18.98 5.25
CA ASP A 281 10.73 -19.12 4.49
C ASP A 281 11.65 -17.89 4.69
N LEU A 282 11.12 -16.67 4.71
CA LEU A 282 11.89 -15.45 5.02
C LEU A 282 12.48 -15.48 6.44
N VAL A 283 11.78 -16.10 7.39
CA VAL A 283 12.29 -16.29 8.76
C VAL A 283 13.42 -17.32 8.78
N LYS A 284 13.27 -18.48 8.08
CA LYS A 284 14.32 -19.51 7.95
C LYS A 284 15.57 -18.99 7.27
N GLU A 285 15.42 -18.18 6.24
CA GLU A 285 16.52 -17.53 5.52
C GLU A 285 17.20 -16.39 6.31
N GLY A 286 16.66 -16.02 7.47
CA GLY A 286 17.18 -14.95 8.31
C GLY A 286 16.97 -13.53 7.76
N LYS A 287 16.15 -13.37 6.71
CA LYS A 287 15.81 -12.07 6.12
C LYS A 287 14.90 -11.25 7.03
N ILE A 288 14.00 -11.92 7.77
CA ILE A 288 13.18 -11.33 8.82
C ILE A 288 13.53 -12.01 10.13
N THR A 289 14.07 -11.23 11.06
CA THR A 289 14.38 -11.66 12.43
C THR A 289 13.30 -11.17 13.38
N GLY A 290 13.16 -11.80 14.55
CA GLY A 290 12.19 -11.35 15.56
C GLY A 290 10.82 -12.03 15.50
N ILE A 291 10.57 -12.94 14.57
CA ILE A 291 9.38 -13.79 14.52
C ILE A 291 9.71 -15.12 15.23
N SER A 292 8.82 -15.58 16.12
CA SER A 292 8.94 -16.87 16.80
C SER A 292 8.13 -17.96 16.12
N ASN A 293 6.91 -17.65 15.65
CA ASN A 293 6.03 -18.59 14.99
C ASN A 293 5.09 -17.90 14.01
N VAL A 294 4.52 -18.63 13.06
CA VAL A 294 3.48 -18.18 12.14
C VAL A 294 2.41 -19.26 12.08
N ASN A 295 1.19 -18.92 12.46
CA ASN A 295 0.05 -19.83 12.52
C ASN A 295 -1.09 -19.33 11.64
N ASP A 296 -1.80 -20.24 11.01
CA ASP A 296 -3.10 -19.99 10.41
C ASP A 296 -4.19 -20.47 11.38
N GLU A 297 -4.90 -19.52 11.98
CA GLU A 297 -6.00 -19.74 12.91
C GLU A 297 -7.37 -19.50 12.24
N SER A 298 -7.41 -19.42 10.91
CA SER A 298 -8.63 -19.15 10.15
C SER A 298 -9.70 -20.21 10.40
N GLY A 299 -10.93 -19.77 10.56
CA GLY A 299 -12.03 -20.65 10.88
C GLY A 299 -13.40 -20.07 10.48
N ARG A 300 -14.47 -20.54 11.13
CA ARG A 300 -15.84 -20.07 10.86
C ARG A 300 -16.06 -18.59 11.16
N GLN A 301 -15.20 -17.99 12.00
CA GLN A 301 -15.25 -16.56 12.36
C GLN A 301 -14.55 -15.66 11.37
N GLY A 302 -13.89 -16.23 10.36
CA GLY A 302 -13.17 -15.49 9.31
C GLY A 302 -11.70 -15.89 9.22
N MET A 303 -10.96 -15.12 8.44
CA MET A 303 -9.52 -15.27 8.26
C MET A 303 -8.77 -14.72 9.48
N ARG A 304 -7.78 -15.48 9.96
CA ARG A 304 -6.90 -15.07 11.05
C ARG A 304 -5.52 -15.71 10.88
N ILE A 305 -4.56 -14.96 10.36
CA ILE A 305 -3.16 -15.36 10.32
C ILE A 305 -2.45 -14.66 11.48
N VAL A 306 -1.79 -15.43 12.33
CA VAL A 306 -1.11 -14.92 13.54
C VAL A 306 0.39 -15.08 13.38
N VAL A 307 1.12 -13.98 13.50
CA VAL A 307 2.58 -13.93 13.53
C VAL A 307 3.03 -13.56 14.94
N ASP A 308 3.57 -14.53 15.66
CA ASP A 308 4.07 -14.33 17.02
C ASP A 308 5.44 -13.63 17.00
N VAL A 309 5.53 -12.48 17.66
CA VAL A 309 6.74 -11.66 17.74
C VAL A 309 7.56 -12.04 18.97
N LYS A 310 8.90 -12.09 18.88
CA LYS A 310 9.78 -12.33 20.04
C LYS A 310 9.76 -11.13 20.99
N ARG A 311 10.00 -11.36 22.28
CA ARG A 311 9.97 -10.32 23.35
C ARG A 311 10.88 -9.12 23.10
N ASP A 312 12.03 -9.37 22.46
CA ASP A 312 13.08 -8.41 22.17
C ASP A 312 12.93 -7.71 20.81
N ALA A 313 11.81 -7.94 20.12
CA ALA A 313 11.60 -7.43 18.77
C ALA A 313 10.40 -6.46 18.74
N ASN A 314 10.51 -5.44 17.90
CA ASN A 314 9.47 -4.45 17.69
C ASN A 314 8.47 -4.93 16.62
N ALA A 315 7.20 -5.08 17.00
CA ALA A 315 6.14 -5.58 16.12
C ALA A 315 5.90 -4.67 14.90
N ASN A 316 5.97 -3.34 15.05
CA ASN A 316 5.79 -2.40 13.95
C ASN A 316 6.89 -2.54 12.88
N VAL A 317 8.15 -2.72 13.31
CA VAL A 317 9.28 -2.93 12.41
C VAL A 317 9.12 -4.24 11.62
N ILE A 318 8.65 -5.30 12.29
CA ILE A 318 8.38 -6.59 11.65
C ILE A 318 7.23 -6.44 10.66
N LEU A 319 6.14 -5.78 11.03
CA LEU A 319 4.99 -5.52 10.17
C LEU A 319 5.41 -4.77 8.90
N ASN A 320 6.24 -3.73 9.03
CA ASN A 320 6.77 -2.99 7.89
C ASN A 320 7.63 -3.89 6.97
N LYS A 321 8.47 -4.77 7.55
CA LYS A 321 9.24 -5.75 6.77
C LYS A 321 8.31 -6.74 6.04
N LEU A 322 7.26 -7.21 6.70
CA LEU A 322 6.27 -8.10 6.09
C LEU A 322 5.56 -7.43 4.90
N TYR A 323 5.13 -6.17 5.01
CA TYR A 323 4.57 -5.42 3.89
C TYR A 323 5.56 -5.28 2.71
N LYS A 324 6.84 -5.04 2.99
CA LYS A 324 7.85 -4.85 1.94
C LYS A 324 8.28 -6.15 1.26
N MET A 325 8.35 -7.24 1.99
CA MET A 325 8.99 -8.49 1.54
C MET A 325 8.01 -9.61 1.21
N THR A 326 6.72 -9.42 1.46
CA THR A 326 5.69 -10.46 1.25
C THR A 326 4.49 -9.90 0.49
N ALA A 327 3.57 -10.79 0.11
CA ALA A 327 2.31 -10.42 -0.54
C ALA A 327 1.28 -9.77 0.43
N MET A 328 1.64 -9.48 1.70
CA MET A 328 0.83 -8.62 2.58
C MET A 328 0.65 -7.22 1.99
N GLN A 329 1.57 -6.76 1.16
CA GLN A 329 1.36 -5.63 0.26
C GLN A 329 1.58 -6.09 -1.17
N SER A 330 0.56 -5.92 -2.00
CA SER A 330 0.62 -6.24 -3.42
C SER A 330 0.09 -5.07 -4.26
N SER A 331 0.23 -5.15 -5.57
CA SER A 331 -0.33 -4.13 -6.45
C SER A 331 -1.24 -4.75 -7.49
N PHE A 332 -2.42 -4.16 -7.67
CA PHE A 332 -3.33 -4.48 -8.75
C PHE A 332 -3.05 -3.56 -9.94
N SER A 333 -2.59 -4.15 -11.05
CA SER A 333 -2.33 -3.39 -12.27
C SER A 333 -3.61 -3.35 -13.10
N VAL A 334 -4.29 -2.20 -13.10
CA VAL A 334 -5.50 -1.97 -13.89
C VAL A 334 -5.15 -1.87 -15.37
N ASN A 335 -5.92 -2.57 -16.21
CA ASN A 335 -5.92 -2.44 -17.66
C ASN A 335 -7.35 -2.67 -18.16
N SER A 336 -8.11 -1.61 -18.33
CA SER A 336 -9.54 -1.63 -18.58
C SER A 336 -9.85 -1.83 -20.09
N ILE A 337 -9.50 -2.99 -20.61
CA ILE A 337 -9.83 -3.35 -22.00
C ILE A 337 -11.11 -4.17 -22.05
N ALA A 338 -12.09 -3.70 -22.81
CA ALA A 338 -13.34 -4.44 -23.09
C ALA A 338 -13.74 -4.29 -24.56
N LEU A 339 -14.71 -5.10 -25.00
CA LEU A 339 -15.27 -5.05 -26.34
C LEU A 339 -16.35 -3.97 -26.42
N VAL A 340 -16.17 -3.05 -27.36
CA VAL A 340 -17.18 -2.06 -27.75
C VAL A 340 -17.56 -2.32 -29.20
N ASN A 341 -18.78 -2.76 -29.44
CA ASN A 341 -19.25 -3.16 -30.77
C ASN A 341 -18.30 -4.16 -31.46
N GLY A 342 -17.89 -5.20 -30.72
CA GLY A 342 -16.99 -6.26 -31.20
C GLY A 342 -15.51 -5.84 -31.38
N ARG A 343 -15.11 -4.64 -30.96
CA ARG A 343 -13.73 -4.15 -31.07
C ARG A 343 -13.12 -3.89 -29.69
N PRO A 344 -11.89 -4.36 -29.44
CA PRO A 344 -11.23 -4.11 -28.17
C PRO A 344 -10.87 -2.62 -28.03
N ARG A 345 -11.23 -2.02 -26.90
CA ARG A 345 -10.91 -0.63 -26.55
C ARG A 345 -10.40 -0.55 -25.11
N LEU A 346 -9.44 0.32 -24.89
CA LEU A 346 -9.05 0.74 -23.55
C LEU A 346 -10.04 1.82 -23.09
N LEU A 347 -10.68 1.59 -21.95
CA LEU A 347 -11.81 2.39 -21.48
C LEU A 347 -11.46 3.13 -20.19
N THR A 348 -11.91 4.38 -20.10
CA THR A 348 -11.94 5.17 -18.88
C THR A 348 -13.17 4.79 -18.03
N LEU A 349 -13.19 5.21 -16.75
CA LEU A 349 -14.36 4.99 -15.90
C LEU A 349 -15.62 5.60 -16.54
N LYS A 350 -15.54 6.83 -17.03
CA LYS A 350 -16.65 7.53 -17.69
C LYS A 350 -17.18 6.73 -18.89
N GLU A 351 -16.29 6.18 -19.72
CA GLU A 351 -16.69 5.38 -20.89
C GLU A 351 -17.38 4.06 -20.49
N CYS A 352 -16.92 3.39 -19.43
CA CYS A 352 -17.58 2.19 -18.91
C CYS A 352 -19.01 2.49 -18.45
N VAL A 353 -19.20 3.57 -17.68
CA VAL A 353 -20.53 4.03 -17.23
C VAL A 353 -21.39 4.41 -18.43
N LYS A 354 -20.84 5.18 -19.37
CA LYS A 354 -21.54 5.61 -20.60
C LYS A 354 -22.12 4.43 -21.39
N TYR A 355 -21.27 3.45 -21.75
CA TYR A 355 -21.74 2.31 -22.55
C TYR A 355 -22.74 1.42 -21.82
N PHE A 356 -22.62 1.30 -20.52
CA PHE A 356 -23.63 0.61 -19.72
C PHE A 356 -24.97 1.36 -19.73
N VAL A 357 -24.98 2.68 -19.53
CA VAL A 357 -26.19 3.51 -19.54
C VAL A 357 -26.84 3.51 -20.93
N GLU A 358 -26.05 3.62 -21.99
CA GLU A 358 -26.55 3.50 -23.36
C GLU A 358 -27.21 2.13 -23.61
N HIS A 359 -26.61 1.05 -23.16
CA HIS A 359 -27.19 -0.28 -23.23
C HIS A 359 -28.50 -0.39 -22.43
N ARG A 360 -28.55 0.16 -21.22
CA ARG A 360 -29.77 0.19 -20.41
C ARG A 360 -30.89 0.99 -21.09
N HIS A 361 -30.55 2.09 -21.73
CA HIS A 361 -31.51 2.87 -22.51
C HIS A 361 -32.12 2.02 -23.65
N ASP A 362 -31.27 1.36 -24.43
CA ASP A 362 -31.74 0.51 -25.54
C ASP A 362 -32.64 -0.65 -25.04
N VAL A 363 -32.20 -1.36 -23.99
CA VAL A 363 -32.99 -2.44 -23.35
C VAL A 363 -34.33 -1.91 -22.83
N THR A 364 -34.38 -0.72 -22.20
CA THR A 364 -35.62 -0.14 -21.68
C THR A 364 -36.59 0.21 -22.83
N ILE A 365 -36.09 0.79 -23.90
CA ILE A 365 -36.91 1.09 -25.10
C ILE A 365 -37.47 -0.20 -25.73
N ARG A 366 -36.60 -1.23 -25.90
CA ARG A 366 -37.04 -2.52 -26.50
C ARG A 366 -38.04 -3.24 -25.59
N ARG A 367 -37.82 -3.29 -24.29
CA ARG A 367 -38.76 -3.84 -23.31
C ARG A 367 -40.11 -3.12 -23.38
N THR A 368 -40.09 -1.79 -23.35
CA THR A 368 -41.34 -0.99 -23.41
C THR A 368 -42.12 -1.20 -24.72
N LYS A 369 -41.42 -1.31 -25.86
CA LYS A 369 -42.05 -1.65 -27.13
C LYS A 369 -42.69 -3.03 -27.13
N TYR A 370 -42.01 -4.02 -26.54
CA TYR A 370 -42.54 -5.37 -26.42
C TYR A 370 -43.78 -5.40 -25.51
N ASP A 371 -43.70 -4.77 -24.33
CA ASP A 371 -44.82 -4.72 -23.38
C ASP A 371 -45.98 -3.93 -23.95
N LEU A 372 -45.72 -2.81 -24.65
CA LEU A 372 -46.75 -2.05 -25.38
C LEU A 372 -47.48 -2.92 -26.41
N LYS A 373 -46.71 -3.63 -27.26
CA LYS A 373 -47.28 -4.53 -28.26
C LYS A 373 -48.15 -5.63 -27.62
N LYS A 374 -47.69 -6.21 -26.52
CA LYS A 374 -48.46 -7.26 -25.82
C LYS A 374 -49.69 -6.69 -25.13
N ALA A 375 -49.64 -5.50 -24.58
CA ALA A 375 -50.77 -4.82 -23.99
C ALA A 375 -51.81 -4.48 -25.08
N GLN A 376 -51.38 -3.96 -26.24
CA GLN A 376 -52.24 -3.67 -27.38
C GLN A 376 -52.88 -4.93 -27.94
N GLU A 377 -52.11 -6.02 -28.14
CA GLU A 377 -52.66 -7.33 -28.60
C GLU A 377 -53.72 -7.86 -27.61
N ARG A 378 -53.50 -7.70 -26.30
CA ARG A 378 -54.45 -8.14 -25.27
C ARG A 378 -55.66 -7.24 -25.17
N ALA A 379 -55.50 -5.93 -25.21
CA ALA A 379 -56.59 -4.95 -25.20
C ALA A 379 -57.51 -5.15 -26.44
N HIS A 380 -56.93 -5.39 -27.62
CA HIS A 380 -57.64 -5.65 -28.81
C HIS A 380 -58.56 -6.91 -28.73
N ILE A 381 -58.07 -7.99 -28.12
CA ILE A 381 -58.85 -9.19 -27.86
C ILE A 381 -59.98 -8.89 -26.85
N LEU A 382 -59.66 -8.12 -25.77
CA LEU A 382 -60.66 -7.79 -24.75
C LEU A 382 -61.78 -6.90 -25.30
N GLU A 383 -61.46 -5.95 -26.18
CA GLU A 383 -62.47 -5.11 -26.87
C GLU A 383 -63.48 -5.98 -27.57
N GLY A 384 -63.02 -6.97 -28.36
CA GLY A 384 -63.94 -7.92 -29.03
C GLY A 384 -64.77 -8.75 -28.05
N LEU A 385 -64.15 -9.17 -26.90
CA LEU A 385 -64.88 -9.91 -25.87
C LEU A 385 -65.94 -9.04 -25.15
N ILE A 386 -65.66 -7.76 -24.89
CA ILE A 386 -66.62 -6.81 -24.35
C ILE A 386 -67.76 -6.59 -25.24
N ILE A 387 -67.52 -6.35 -26.55
CA ILE A 387 -68.60 -6.24 -27.58
C ILE A 387 -69.45 -7.47 -27.55
N ALA A 388 -68.89 -8.68 -27.43
CA ALA A 388 -69.65 -9.93 -27.39
C ALA A 388 -70.47 -10.09 -26.10
N CYS A 389 -69.95 -9.65 -24.97
CA CYS A 389 -70.61 -9.70 -23.64
C CYS A 389 -71.78 -8.71 -23.59
N ASP A 390 -71.60 -7.51 -24.14
CA ASP A 390 -72.66 -6.51 -24.24
C ASP A 390 -73.79 -6.92 -25.13
N ASN A 391 -73.56 -7.83 -26.16
CA ASN A 391 -74.53 -8.32 -27.11
C ASN A 391 -74.73 -9.84 -27.03
N ILE A 392 -74.67 -10.39 -25.84
CA ILE A 392 -74.54 -11.84 -25.57
C ILE A 392 -75.64 -12.68 -26.19
N ASP A 393 -76.90 -12.24 -26.16
CA ASP A 393 -78.05 -12.95 -26.75
C ASP A 393 -77.92 -13.12 -28.26
N GLU A 394 -77.41 -12.09 -28.93
CA GLU A 394 -77.21 -12.11 -30.38
C GLU A 394 -76.01 -12.99 -30.75
N VAL A 395 -74.94 -12.90 -30.02
CA VAL A 395 -73.74 -13.73 -30.19
C VAL A 395 -74.08 -15.22 -30.05
N VAL A 396 -74.81 -15.59 -29.00
CA VAL A 396 -75.26 -16.98 -28.76
C VAL A 396 -76.19 -17.47 -29.89
N ARG A 397 -77.07 -16.61 -30.36
CA ARG A 397 -77.92 -16.94 -31.46
C ARG A 397 -77.17 -17.21 -32.75
N ILE A 398 -76.11 -16.36 -33.06
CA ILE A 398 -75.30 -16.56 -34.26
C ILE A 398 -74.46 -17.84 -34.14
N ILE A 399 -73.88 -18.11 -33.02
CA ILE A 399 -73.03 -19.28 -32.77
C ILE A 399 -73.88 -20.56 -32.93
N ARG A 400 -75.12 -20.60 -32.36
CA ARG A 400 -76.05 -21.74 -32.48
C ARG A 400 -76.56 -21.93 -33.87
N ALA A 401 -76.72 -20.89 -34.65
CA ALA A 401 -77.21 -20.96 -36.03
C ALA A 401 -76.12 -21.38 -37.03
N SER A 402 -74.87 -21.33 -36.65
CA SER A 402 -73.69 -21.67 -37.47
C SER A 402 -73.43 -23.19 -37.46
N LYS A 403 -73.01 -23.76 -38.59
CA LYS A 403 -72.79 -25.21 -38.75
C LYS A 403 -71.35 -25.60 -38.28
N THR A 404 -70.42 -24.73 -38.44
CA THR A 404 -68.99 -24.93 -38.06
C THR A 404 -68.50 -23.77 -37.25
N PRO A 405 -67.44 -23.95 -36.38
CA PRO A 405 -66.77 -22.83 -35.68
C PRO A 405 -66.30 -21.73 -36.66
N SER A 406 -65.77 -22.08 -37.84
CA SER A 406 -65.32 -21.12 -38.83
C SER A 406 -66.47 -20.33 -39.47
N ASP A 407 -67.70 -20.91 -39.59
CA ASP A 407 -68.87 -20.20 -40.05
C ASP A 407 -69.34 -19.22 -38.97
N ALA A 408 -69.27 -19.62 -37.67
CA ALA A 408 -69.63 -18.74 -36.56
C ALA A 408 -68.68 -17.53 -36.51
N GLN A 409 -67.38 -17.74 -36.70
CA GLN A 409 -66.36 -16.66 -36.74
C GLN A 409 -66.69 -15.64 -37.85
N ARG A 410 -66.88 -16.11 -39.09
CA ARG A 410 -67.20 -15.23 -40.20
C ARG A 410 -68.58 -14.48 -40.08
N ASN A 411 -69.53 -15.06 -39.39
CA ASN A 411 -70.81 -14.40 -39.15
C ASN A 411 -70.72 -13.34 -38.08
N LEU A 412 -69.87 -13.55 -37.03
CA LEU A 412 -69.55 -12.60 -36.00
C LEU A 412 -68.72 -11.41 -36.53
N GLU A 413 -67.71 -11.67 -37.40
CA GLU A 413 -66.93 -10.66 -38.08
C GLU A 413 -67.81 -9.70 -38.85
N LYS A 414 -68.68 -10.24 -39.69
CA LYS A 414 -69.62 -9.44 -40.50
C LYS A 414 -70.69 -8.67 -39.72
N ARG A 415 -71.06 -9.16 -38.54
CA ARG A 415 -72.19 -8.57 -37.80
C ARG A 415 -71.70 -7.47 -36.85
N PHE A 416 -70.53 -7.65 -36.23
CA PHE A 416 -69.94 -6.76 -35.20
C PHE A 416 -68.67 -6.00 -35.65
N ASP A 417 -68.30 -6.14 -36.93
CA ASP A 417 -67.09 -5.56 -37.52
C ASP A 417 -65.84 -5.96 -36.79
N LEU A 418 -65.74 -7.25 -36.45
CA LEU A 418 -64.61 -7.85 -35.69
C LEU A 418 -63.61 -8.45 -36.68
N ASP A 419 -62.36 -8.53 -36.23
CA ASP A 419 -61.35 -9.26 -36.96
C ASP A 419 -61.31 -10.79 -36.64
N GLU A 420 -60.43 -11.53 -37.31
CA GLU A 420 -60.23 -12.97 -37.12
C GLU A 420 -59.77 -13.34 -35.69
N LEU A 421 -58.94 -12.53 -35.05
CA LEU A 421 -58.45 -12.80 -33.71
C LEU A 421 -59.56 -12.59 -32.69
N GLN A 422 -60.32 -11.53 -32.78
CA GLN A 422 -61.43 -11.22 -31.92
C GLN A 422 -62.56 -12.23 -32.06
N SER A 423 -62.92 -12.52 -33.27
CA SER A 423 -64.00 -13.55 -33.58
C SER A 423 -63.60 -14.92 -33.07
N LYS A 424 -62.33 -15.33 -33.21
CA LYS A 424 -61.83 -16.59 -32.67
C LYS A 424 -61.90 -16.62 -31.15
N ALA A 425 -61.50 -15.55 -30.51
CA ALA A 425 -61.50 -15.45 -29.03
C ALA A 425 -62.95 -15.56 -28.49
N ILE A 426 -63.95 -15.00 -29.20
CA ILE A 426 -65.34 -15.09 -28.83
C ILE A 426 -65.88 -16.53 -28.99
N VAL A 427 -65.52 -17.22 -30.07
CA VAL A 427 -66.00 -18.62 -30.34
C VAL A 427 -65.33 -19.58 -29.31
N ASP A 428 -64.07 -19.35 -28.92
CA ASP A 428 -63.34 -20.16 -27.93
C ASP A 428 -63.74 -19.82 -26.50
N MET A 429 -64.59 -18.80 -26.24
CA MET A 429 -64.96 -18.33 -24.92
C MET A 429 -65.83 -19.37 -24.18
N ARG A 430 -65.46 -19.63 -22.93
CA ARG A 430 -66.22 -20.57 -22.07
C ARG A 430 -67.43 -19.88 -21.48
N LEU A 431 -68.57 -20.66 -21.42
CA LEU A 431 -69.85 -20.20 -20.84
C LEU A 431 -69.69 -19.64 -19.39
N SER A 432 -68.70 -20.10 -18.62
CA SER A 432 -68.41 -19.60 -17.30
C SER A 432 -67.87 -18.14 -17.27
N GLN A 433 -67.43 -17.65 -18.44
CA GLN A 433 -66.92 -16.26 -18.53
C GLN A 433 -68.03 -15.24 -18.79
N LEU A 434 -69.30 -15.73 -19.04
CA LEU A 434 -70.45 -14.89 -19.25
C LEU A 434 -71.17 -14.48 -17.98
N THR A 435 -70.64 -14.73 -16.81
CA THR A 435 -71.27 -14.32 -15.56
C THR A 435 -70.99 -12.82 -15.30
N GLY A 436 -71.95 -12.08 -14.74
CA GLY A 436 -71.81 -10.64 -14.48
C GLY A 436 -70.58 -10.21 -13.80
N LEU A 437 -70.16 -10.96 -12.76
CA LEU A 437 -68.88 -10.70 -12.03
C LEU A 437 -67.64 -10.78 -12.96
N ARG A 438 -67.66 -11.60 -13.99
CA ARG A 438 -66.56 -11.75 -14.98
C ARG A 438 -66.56 -10.62 -16.01
N ILE A 439 -67.74 -10.14 -16.38
CA ILE A 439 -67.88 -9.00 -17.28
C ILE A 439 -67.29 -7.74 -16.66
N ASP A 440 -67.60 -7.46 -15.38
CA ASP A 440 -66.99 -6.38 -14.64
C ASP A 440 -65.45 -6.52 -14.57
N GLN A 441 -64.94 -7.75 -14.45
CA GLN A 441 -63.51 -8.00 -14.47
C GLN A 441 -62.83 -7.75 -15.82
N LEU A 442 -63.55 -8.03 -16.95
CA LEU A 442 -63.04 -7.77 -18.30
C LEU A 442 -62.96 -6.25 -18.55
N HIS A 443 -63.97 -5.48 -18.12
CA HIS A 443 -63.91 -4.03 -18.19
C HIS A 443 -62.77 -3.44 -17.36
N ALA A 444 -62.62 -3.89 -16.12
CA ALA A 444 -61.51 -3.45 -15.26
C ALA A 444 -60.13 -3.79 -15.82
N GLU A 445 -59.97 -5.00 -16.43
CA GLU A 445 -58.74 -5.41 -17.12
C GLU A 445 -58.46 -4.53 -18.33
N PHE A 446 -59.49 -4.19 -19.12
CA PHE A 446 -59.35 -3.33 -20.29
C PHE A 446 -58.93 -1.90 -19.91
N GLU A 447 -59.60 -1.28 -18.93
CA GLU A 447 -59.23 0.05 -18.43
C GLU A 447 -57.82 0.09 -17.88
N GLU A 448 -57.34 -0.98 -17.23
CA GLU A 448 -55.99 -1.08 -16.73
C GLU A 448 -54.98 -1.17 -17.87
N LEU A 449 -55.27 -1.98 -18.90
CA LEU A 449 -54.44 -2.08 -20.10
C LEU A 449 -54.39 -0.75 -20.87
N GLU A 450 -55.49 -0.01 -21.00
CA GLU A 450 -55.47 1.32 -21.62
C GLU A 450 -54.56 2.29 -20.89
N ARG A 451 -54.58 2.27 -19.55
CA ARG A 451 -53.67 3.06 -18.72
C ARG A 451 -52.20 2.65 -18.93
N GLN A 452 -51.95 1.34 -19.01
CA GLN A 452 -50.61 0.81 -19.29
C GLN A 452 -50.11 1.20 -20.69
N ILE A 453 -50.95 1.07 -21.71
CA ILE A 453 -50.64 1.50 -23.08
C ILE A 453 -50.26 2.96 -23.12
N ALA A 454 -51.09 3.83 -22.54
CA ALA A 454 -50.81 5.27 -22.48
C ALA A 454 -49.50 5.59 -21.76
N TYR A 455 -49.20 4.85 -20.68
CA TYR A 455 -47.96 4.99 -19.96
C TYR A 455 -46.73 4.52 -20.77
N PHE A 456 -46.83 3.39 -21.48
CA PHE A 456 -45.76 2.90 -22.35
C PHE A 456 -45.49 3.85 -23.53
N GLU A 457 -46.56 4.39 -24.15
CA GLU A 457 -46.44 5.39 -25.21
C GLU A 457 -45.78 6.67 -24.70
N GLN A 458 -46.08 7.07 -23.48
CA GLN A 458 -45.46 8.22 -22.84
C GLN A 458 -43.94 7.96 -22.58
N ILE A 459 -43.54 6.76 -22.10
CA ILE A 459 -42.11 6.43 -21.92
C ILE A 459 -41.36 6.51 -23.26
N LEU A 460 -41.99 6.06 -24.36
CA LEU A 460 -41.37 6.05 -25.69
C LEU A 460 -41.28 7.44 -26.32
N SER A 461 -42.15 8.39 -25.93
CA SER A 461 -42.20 9.74 -26.46
C SER A 461 -41.44 10.76 -25.63
N ASP A 462 -41.33 10.55 -24.30
CA ASP A 462 -40.69 11.46 -23.36
C ASP A 462 -39.33 10.93 -22.86
N PRO A 463 -38.19 11.51 -23.31
CA PRO A 463 -36.86 11.11 -22.88
C PRO A 463 -36.63 11.25 -21.37
N GLU A 464 -37.23 12.24 -20.72
CA GLU A 464 -37.05 12.45 -19.28
C GLU A 464 -37.79 11.39 -18.46
N LEU A 465 -38.98 10.97 -18.89
CA LEU A 465 -39.68 9.84 -18.28
C LEU A 465 -38.89 8.54 -18.47
N CYS A 466 -38.31 8.29 -19.66
CA CYS A 466 -37.45 7.15 -19.91
C CYS A 466 -36.22 7.13 -18.97
N LYS A 467 -35.53 8.25 -18.79
CA LYS A 467 -34.43 8.38 -17.82
C LYS A 467 -34.87 8.08 -16.39
N LYS A 468 -36.07 8.55 -16.01
CA LYS A 468 -36.62 8.25 -14.69
C LYS A 468 -36.86 6.73 -14.50
N VAL A 469 -37.46 6.05 -15.46
CA VAL A 469 -37.66 4.61 -15.41
C VAL A 469 -36.34 3.86 -15.30
N MET A 470 -35.32 4.28 -16.05
CA MET A 470 -33.98 3.68 -15.94
C MET A 470 -33.37 3.85 -14.53
N LYS A 471 -33.54 5.03 -13.93
CA LYS A 471 -33.08 5.28 -12.56
C LYS A 471 -33.85 4.47 -11.53
N ASP A 472 -35.16 4.35 -11.68
CA ASP A 472 -36.01 3.54 -10.82
C ASP A 472 -35.61 2.05 -10.87
N ASP A 473 -35.33 1.50 -12.08
CA ASP A 473 -34.79 0.14 -12.26
C ASP A 473 -33.44 -0.04 -11.53
N LEU A 474 -32.53 0.95 -11.60
CA LEU A 474 -31.24 0.90 -10.95
C LEU A 474 -31.35 1.02 -9.42
N GLN A 475 -32.24 1.88 -8.91
CA GLN A 475 -32.49 2.01 -7.48
C GLN A 475 -33.11 0.73 -6.89
N GLU A 476 -34.01 0.05 -7.59
CA GLU A 476 -34.54 -1.27 -7.19
C GLU A 476 -33.40 -2.27 -6.99
N VAL A 477 -32.43 -2.31 -7.92
CA VAL A 477 -31.26 -3.17 -7.82
C VAL A 477 -30.39 -2.80 -6.61
N LYS A 478 -30.18 -1.49 -6.35
CA LYS A 478 -29.44 -1.00 -5.19
C LYS A 478 -30.10 -1.40 -3.87
N GLU A 479 -31.41 -1.22 -3.74
CA GLU A 479 -32.16 -1.60 -2.54
C GLU A 479 -32.14 -3.10 -2.27
N LYS A 480 -32.17 -3.91 -3.33
CA LYS A 480 -32.26 -5.36 -3.22
C LYS A 480 -30.93 -6.07 -2.97
N TYR A 481 -29.83 -5.54 -3.49
CA TYR A 481 -28.51 -6.18 -3.49
C TYR A 481 -27.38 -5.31 -2.93
N GLY A 482 -27.65 -4.06 -2.58
CA GLY A 482 -26.66 -3.15 -2.04
C GLY A 482 -26.10 -3.62 -0.71
N ASP A 483 -24.81 -3.45 -0.52
CA ASP A 483 -24.08 -3.72 0.72
C ASP A 483 -23.01 -2.63 0.96
N GLU A 484 -22.42 -2.65 2.14
CA GLU A 484 -21.36 -1.73 2.50
C GLU A 484 -20.05 -2.06 1.76
N ARG A 485 -19.21 -1.03 1.61
CA ARG A 485 -17.85 -1.19 1.10
C ARG A 485 -17.04 -2.11 2.00
N ARG A 486 -16.31 -3.05 1.41
CA ARG A 486 -15.41 -3.99 2.12
C ARG A 486 -13.99 -3.47 2.22
N THR A 487 -13.48 -2.87 1.13
CA THR A 487 -12.11 -2.37 1.04
C THR A 487 -12.04 -0.95 1.59
N GLU A 488 -11.24 -0.74 2.64
CA GLU A 488 -11.02 0.57 3.24
C GLU A 488 -9.98 1.36 2.44
N ILE A 489 -10.18 2.67 2.31
CA ILE A 489 -9.25 3.58 1.63
C ILE A 489 -8.39 4.28 2.68
N LYS A 490 -7.07 4.09 2.61
CA LYS A 490 -6.11 4.78 3.49
C LYS A 490 -5.36 5.85 2.70
N PRO A 491 -5.14 7.05 3.28
CA PRO A 491 -4.30 8.06 2.64
C PRO A 491 -2.89 7.52 2.45
N TYR A 492 -2.18 8.07 1.46
CA TYR A 492 -0.78 7.73 1.24
C TYR A 492 0.09 8.40 2.32
N GLU A 493 0.41 7.66 3.34
CA GLU A 493 1.41 8.03 4.34
C GLU A 493 2.74 7.50 3.84
N HIS A 494 3.55 8.31 3.22
CA HIS A 494 4.93 8.10 2.74
C HIS A 494 5.33 6.69 2.25
N GLU A 495 6.14 6.64 1.18
CA GLU A 495 6.89 5.41 0.85
C GLU A 495 7.72 5.01 2.07
N PHE A 496 7.79 3.72 2.39
CA PHE A 496 8.67 3.20 3.43
C PHE A 496 10.07 3.74 3.25
N ASN A 497 10.52 4.57 4.19
CA ASN A 497 11.91 4.92 4.30
C ASN A 497 12.71 3.69 4.79
N ALA A 498 13.97 3.59 4.40
CA ALA A 498 14.84 2.53 4.93
C ALA A 498 14.90 2.55 6.47
N GLU A 499 14.63 3.70 7.09
CA GLU A 499 14.58 3.90 8.54
C GLU A 499 13.43 3.15 9.22
N ASP A 500 12.28 2.96 8.54
CA ASP A 500 11.10 2.26 9.09
C ASP A 500 11.35 0.76 9.37
N PHE A 501 12.46 0.21 8.86
CA PHE A 501 12.85 -1.19 9.03
C PHE A 501 13.84 -1.44 10.16
N TYR A 502 14.26 -0.38 10.85
CA TYR A 502 15.20 -0.44 11.96
C TYR A 502 14.64 0.31 13.16
N PRO A 503 14.57 -0.30 14.36
CA PRO A 503 14.23 0.43 15.57
C PRO A 503 15.31 1.48 15.83
N ASN A 504 14.92 2.63 16.39
CA ASN A 504 15.89 3.72 16.67
C ASN A 504 16.66 3.51 17.99
N ASP A 505 17.22 2.31 18.14
CA ASP A 505 17.94 1.92 19.36
C ASP A 505 19.26 2.66 19.53
N PRO A 506 19.70 2.90 20.77
CA PRO A 506 21.01 3.47 21.06
C PRO A 506 22.12 2.47 20.76
N VAL A 507 23.13 2.91 20.00
CA VAL A 507 24.28 2.12 19.59
C VAL A 507 25.60 2.86 19.81
N VAL A 508 26.66 2.10 19.93
CA VAL A 508 28.03 2.63 19.97
C VAL A 508 28.75 2.26 18.68
N ILE A 509 29.17 3.29 17.96
CA ILE A 509 29.96 3.10 16.73
C ILE A 509 31.45 3.17 17.13
N THR A 510 32.18 2.11 16.79
CA THR A 510 33.62 2.01 17.00
C THR A 510 34.37 2.01 15.68
N VAL A 511 35.40 2.82 15.57
CA VAL A 511 36.33 2.86 14.44
C VAL A 511 37.72 2.57 14.93
N SER A 512 38.42 1.59 14.36
CA SER A 512 39.81 1.27 14.70
C SER A 512 40.79 2.10 13.88
N HIS A 513 42.03 2.14 14.35
CA HIS A 513 43.15 2.84 13.70
C HIS A 513 43.41 2.35 12.26
N MET A 514 43.20 1.06 12.02
CA MET A 514 43.31 0.49 10.67
C MET A 514 42.03 0.65 9.81
N GLY A 515 41.05 1.42 10.27
CA GLY A 515 39.83 1.76 9.52
C GLY A 515 38.76 0.66 9.50
N TYR A 516 38.70 -0.18 10.53
CA TYR A 516 37.55 -1.09 10.72
C TYR A 516 36.45 -0.41 11.50
N ILE A 517 35.21 -0.55 11.04
CA ILE A 517 34.03 0.05 11.67
C ILE A 517 33.00 -1.01 12.03
N LYS A 518 32.35 -0.84 13.18
CA LYS A 518 31.20 -1.63 13.63
C LYS A 518 30.26 -0.77 14.47
N ARG A 519 29.02 -1.22 14.61
CA ARG A 519 28.09 -0.76 15.65
C ARG A 519 27.89 -1.87 16.68
N THR A 520 27.75 -1.51 17.92
CA THR A 520 27.47 -2.42 19.03
C THR A 520 26.32 -1.83 19.85
N PRO A 521 25.30 -2.60 20.25
CA PRO A 521 24.26 -2.09 21.16
C PRO A 521 24.85 -1.48 22.42
N LEU A 522 24.34 -0.33 22.87
CA LEU A 522 24.86 0.37 24.04
C LEU A 522 24.77 -0.48 25.33
N SER A 523 23.74 -1.36 25.40
CA SER A 523 23.52 -2.30 26.52
C SER A 523 24.69 -3.27 26.80
N GLU A 524 25.56 -3.50 25.82
CA GLU A 524 26.74 -4.34 26.00
C GLU A 524 27.85 -3.65 26.84
N PHE A 525 27.80 -2.34 27.03
CA PHE A 525 28.79 -1.59 27.76
C PHE A 525 28.34 -1.35 29.22
N ARG A 526 28.93 -2.08 30.18
CA ARG A 526 28.65 -1.95 31.61
C ARG A 526 29.43 -0.77 32.25
N GLU A 527 28.79 -0.07 33.17
CA GLU A 527 29.41 0.96 33.97
C GLU A 527 30.43 0.38 34.99
N GLN A 528 31.53 1.08 35.23
CA GLN A 528 32.58 0.72 36.21
C GLN A 528 33.01 1.96 37.00
N SER A 529 33.24 1.80 38.29
CA SER A 529 33.71 2.89 39.16
C SER A 529 35.11 3.35 38.81
N ARG A 530 35.46 4.55 39.26
CA ARG A 530 36.78 5.15 39.08
C ARG A 530 37.92 4.24 39.57
N GLY A 531 38.96 4.06 38.72
CA GLY A 531 40.14 3.22 39.04
C GLY A 531 39.94 1.76 38.70
N GLY A 532 38.84 1.36 38.03
CA GLY A 532 38.62 0.03 37.51
C GLY A 532 39.61 -0.38 36.43
N VAL A 533 39.68 -1.69 36.16
CA VAL A 533 40.62 -2.26 35.16
C VAL A 533 40.06 -2.17 33.73
N GLY A 534 38.78 -1.90 33.60
CA GLY A 534 38.07 -1.86 32.28
C GLY A 534 37.74 -3.22 31.70
N SER A 535 36.96 -3.25 30.68
CA SER A 535 36.61 -4.43 29.86
C SER A 535 37.14 -4.27 28.42
N LYS A 536 37.38 -5.38 27.72
CA LYS A 536 37.80 -5.33 26.32
C LYS A 536 36.64 -4.78 25.44
N GLY A 537 36.79 -3.58 24.88
CA GLY A 537 35.78 -2.94 24.03
C GLY A 537 35.74 -3.43 22.60
N ALA A 538 36.84 -4.01 22.12
CA ALA A 538 36.93 -4.65 20.80
C ALA A 538 38.08 -5.65 20.73
N ARG A 539 37.95 -6.72 19.96
CA ARG A 539 39.10 -7.51 19.50
C ARG A 539 39.70 -6.85 18.26
N THR A 540 40.90 -6.41 18.35
CA THR A 540 41.66 -5.83 17.25
C THR A 540 42.71 -6.82 16.72
N ARG A 541 43.24 -6.59 15.51
CA ARG A 541 44.40 -7.32 15.00
C ARG A 541 45.68 -6.95 15.80
N GLU A 542 46.73 -7.75 15.71
CA GLU A 542 48.02 -7.36 16.23
C GLU A 542 48.41 -5.99 15.61
N GLN A 543 48.69 -4.98 16.44
CA GLN A 543 48.97 -3.59 16.08
C GLN A 543 47.79 -2.68 15.76
N ASP A 544 46.51 -3.13 15.83
CA ASP A 544 45.31 -2.28 15.66
C ASP A 544 44.71 -1.96 17.05
N PHE A 545 44.13 -0.77 17.19
CA PHE A 545 43.42 -0.34 18.39
C PHE A 545 42.19 0.52 18.03
N THR A 546 41.25 0.64 18.95
CA THR A 546 40.07 1.50 18.75
C THR A 546 40.49 2.97 18.88
N GLU A 547 40.33 3.73 17.78
CA GLU A 547 40.71 5.14 17.73
C GLU A 547 39.52 6.04 18.05
N TYR A 548 38.32 5.70 17.60
CA TYR A 548 37.11 6.50 17.80
C TYR A 548 35.96 5.64 18.34
N ILE A 549 35.21 6.25 19.29
CA ILE A 549 33.95 5.73 19.82
C ILE A 549 32.94 6.84 19.80
N TYR A 550 31.78 6.57 19.20
CA TYR A 550 30.65 7.50 19.10
C TYR A 550 29.34 6.86 19.53
N PRO A 551 28.68 7.37 20.58
CA PRO A 551 27.30 7.00 20.85
C PRO A 551 26.40 7.61 19.77
N ALA A 552 25.45 6.82 19.27
CA ALA A 552 24.51 7.23 18.23
C ALA A 552 23.22 6.46 18.39
N THR A 553 22.18 6.81 17.61
CA THR A 553 20.98 6.00 17.44
C THR A 553 20.90 5.52 15.98
N MET A 554 20.15 4.46 15.73
CA MET A 554 20.10 3.76 14.44
C MET A 554 19.73 4.67 13.27
N HIS A 555 18.80 5.63 13.44
CA HIS A 555 18.32 6.52 12.38
C HIS A 555 19.24 7.71 12.09
N GLN A 556 20.23 7.96 12.96
CA GLN A 556 21.13 9.09 12.78
C GLN A 556 22.04 8.90 11.57
N THR A 557 22.43 10.05 10.98
CA THR A 557 23.40 10.10 9.88
C THR A 557 24.78 10.45 10.42
N MET A 558 25.77 9.65 10.02
CA MET A 558 27.16 9.90 10.31
C MET A 558 27.84 10.56 9.12
N LEU A 559 28.50 11.70 9.35
CA LEU A 559 29.44 12.29 8.41
C LEU A 559 30.84 11.83 8.75
N PHE A 560 31.57 11.38 7.76
CA PHE A 560 32.93 10.90 7.84
C PHE A 560 33.84 11.90 7.15
N PHE A 561 34.75 12.53 7.89
CA PHE A 561 35.72 13.47 7.37
C PHE A 561 37.09 12.81 7.31
N THR A 562 37.67 12.82 6.11
CA THR A 562 38.99 12.20 5.89
C THR A 562 40.12 13.16 6.18
N ARG A 563 41.31 12.60 6.36
CA ARG A 563 42.55 13.33 6.56
C ARG A 563 42.80 14.35 5.43
N LYS A 564 42.51 13.98 4.18
CA LYS A 564 42.59 14.84 3.00
C LYS A 564 41.46 15.87 2.87
N GLY A 565 40.51 15.92 3.82
CA GLY A 565 39.46 16.91 3.87
C GLY A 565 38.25 16.61 3.01
N ARG A 566 37.94 15.34 2.74
CA ARG A 566 36.70 14.91 2.09
C ARG A 566 35.66 14.55 3.13
N CYS A 567 34.35 14.63 2.74
CA CYS A 567 33.20 14.25 3.54
C CYS A 567 32.41 13.16 2.84
N TYR A 568 32.03 12.09 3.57
CA TYR A 568 31.18 11.00 3.18
C TYR A 568 30.03 10.84 4.17
N TRP A 569 28.94 10.16 3.74
CA TRP A 569 27.72 9.94 4.54
C TRP A 569 27.47 8.45 4.71
N LEU A 570 26.96 8.05 5.87
CA LEU A 570 26.46 6.73 6.15
C LEU A 570 25.37 6.82 7.21
N LYS A 571 24.27 6.08 7.04
CA LYS A 571 23.29 5.90 8.09
C LYS A 571 23.80 4.90 9.13
N CYS A 572 23.47 5.12 10.42
CA CYS A 572 23.93 4.23 11.48
C CYS A 572 23.47 2.79 11.31
N TYR A 573 22.24 2.56 10.79
CA TYR A 573 21.73 1.22 10.49
C TYR A 573 22.48 0.50 9.36
N GLU A 574 23.19 1.20 8.48
CA GLU A 574 24.02 0.60 7.41
C GLU A 574 25.36 0.09 7.94
N ILE A 575 25.79 0.54 9.11
CA ILE A 575 27.04 0.10 9.75
C ILE A 575 26.86 -1.33 10.26
N PRO A 576 27.79 -2.25 10.00
CA PRO A 576 27.68 -3.66 10.41
C PRO A 576 27.54 -3.79 11.92
N GLU A 577 26.55 -4.56 12.36
CA GLU A 577 26.35 -4.91 13.76
C GLU A 577 27.33 -5.99 14.19
N GLY A 578 27.81 -5.89 15.39
CA GLY A 578 28.68 -6.90 15.97
C GLY A 578 28.86 -6.70 17.47
N ASP A 579 29.04 -7.84 18.13
CA ASP A 579 29.38 -7.89 19.56
C ASP A 579 30.76 -7.27 19.85
N LYS A 580 31.15 -7.21 21.10
CA LYS A 580 32.46 -6.69 21.54
C LYS A 580 33.65 -7.44 20.90
N ASN A 581 33.46 -8.71 20.52
CA ASN A 581 34.53 -9.56 19.94
C ASN A 581 34.61 -9.44 18.42
N PHE A 582 33.62 -8.90 17.76
CA PHE A 582 33.61 -8.70 16.31
C PHE A 582 34.62 -7.61 15.91
N LYS A 583 35.40 -7.90 14.88
CA LYS A 583 36.49 -6.98 14.43
C LYS A 583 35.96 -5.78 13.63
N GLY A 584 34.72 -5.83 13.16
CA GLY A 584 34.14 -4.87 12.23
C GLY A 584 34.46 -5.16 10.76
N ARG A 585 34.01 -4.28 9.87
CA ARG A 585 34.32 -4.29 8.42
C ARG A 585 35.20 -3.09 8.10
N ALA A 586 36.06 -3.25 7.09
CA ALA A 586 36.85 -2.14 6.60
C ALA A 586 35.95 -1.02 6.07
N ILE A 587 36.16 0.20 6.51
CA ILE A 587 35.36 1.37 6.13
C ILE A 587 35.40 1.65 4.62
N GLN A 588 36.53 1.29 3.98
CA GLN A 588 36.70 1.38 2.53
C GLN A 588 35.74 0.47 1.74
N ASN A 589 35.21 -0.59 2.37
CA ASN A 589 34.19 -1.45 1.75
C ASN A 589 32.77 -0.84 1.83
N MET A 590 32.62 0.22 2.58
CA MET A 590 31.33 0.89 2.82
C MET A 590 31.29 2.29 2.22
N LEU A 591 32.44 2.99 2.22
CA LEU A 591 32.62 4.32 1.70
C LEU A 591 33.69 4.30 0.60
N ASN A 592 33.45 5.03 -0.48
CA ASN A 592 34.37 5.10 -1.64
C ASN A 592 35.55 6.03 -1.32
N ILE A 593 36.33 5.67 -0.31
CA ILE A 593 37.50 6.42 0.15
C ILE A 593 38.71 6.02 -0.69
N GLU A 594 39.58 6.98 -1.05
CA GLU A 594 40.85 6.72 -1.76
C GLU A 594 41.79 5.83 -0.90
N PRO A 595 42.57 4.93 -1.51
CA PRO A 595 43.41 3.97 -0.76
C PRO A 595 44.43 4.59 0.17
N ASP A 596 44.87 5.81 -0.12
CA ASP A 596 45.89 6.57 0.63
C ASP A 596 45.27 7.63 1.59
N ASP A 597 43.94 7.60 1.79
CA ASP A 597 43.22 8.47 2.71
C ASP A 597 42.61 7.67 3.88
N SER A 598 42.36 8.32 5.00
CA SER A 598 41.79 7.70 6.19
C SER A 598 40.79 8.65 6.85
N VAL A 599 39.84 8.08 7.58
CA VAL A 599 38.86 8.86 8.36
C VAL A 599 39.54 9.39 9.64
N ASN A 600 39.53 10.72 9.83
CA ASN A 600 40.11 11.37 10.99
C ASN A 600 39.06 12.05 11.91
N ALA A 601 37.87 12.33 11.43
CA ALA A 601 36.82 12.89 12.26
C ALA A 601 35.44 12.39 11.84
N LEU A 602 34.55 12.26 12.81
CA LEU A 602 33.17 11.86 12.61
C LEU A 602 32.21 12.87 13.24
N LEU A 603 31.12 13.15 12.56
CA LEU A 603 30.05 14.01 13.04
C LEU A 603 28.71 13.29 12.96
N ARG A 604 28.01 13.26 14.08
CA ARG A 604 26.67 12.69 14.18
C ARG A 604 25.62 13.75 13.92
N LEU A 605 24.65 13.47 13.07
CA LEU A 605 23.52 14.35 12.77
C LEU A 605 22.20 13.62 13.04
N ARG A 606 21.20 14.34 13.58
CA ARG A 606 19.85 13.79 13.81
C ARG A 606 19.17 13.44 12.49
N GLY A 607 19.27 14.32 11.47
CA GLY A 607 18.71 14.12 10.13
C GLY A 607 19.18 15.22 9.18
N LEU A 608 19.06 15.00 7.89
CA LEU A 608 19.36 15.99 6.83
C LEU A 608 18.08 16.47 6.11
N ASN A 609 16.92 15.94 6.50
CA ASN A 609 15.62 16.26 5.88
C ASN A 609 14.94 17.48 6.51
N ASP A 610 15.38 17.90 7.70
CA ASP A 610 14.87 19.10 8.37
C ASP A 610 15.58 20.34 7.79
N GLU A 611 14.87 21.08 6.94
CA GLU A 611 15.40 22.29 6.28
C GLU A 611 15.75 23.39 7.26
N GLU A 612 15.00 23.57 8.34
CA GLU A 612 15.25 24.62 9.34
C GLU A 612 16.50 24.30 10.13
N PHE A 613 16.67 23.06 10.56
CA PHE A 613 17.87 22.58 11.22
C PHE A 613 19.11 22.73 10.32
N VAL A 614 19.01 22.33 9.06
CA VAL A 614 20.12 22.40 8.10
C VAL A 614 20.54 23.83 7.79
N LYS A 615 19.60 24.79 7.71
CA LYS A 615 19.88 26.20 7.43
C LYS A 615 20.42 26.96 8.66
N SER A 616 20.07 26.52 9.87
CA SER A 616 20.47 27.19 11.14
C SER A 616 21.79 26.72 11.71
N HIS A 617 22.36 25.62 11.20
CA HIS A 617 23.57 25.02 11.78
C HIS A 617 24.77 25.09 10.86
N TYR A 618 25.95 24.99 11.47
CA TYR A 618 27.24 25.08 10.81
C TYR A 618 28.16 23.93 11.23
N VAL A 619 29.07 23.58 10.33
CA VAL A 619 30.15 22.60 10.60
C VAL A 619 31.45 23.36 10.77
N VAL A 620 32.05 23.21 11.95
CA VAL A 620 33.33 23.84 12.27
C VAL A 620 34.42 22.78 12.31
N PHE A 621 35.51 23.05 11.60
CA PHE A 621 36.70 22.19 11.47
C PHE A 621 37.85 22.77 12.30
N ALA A 622 38.65 21.90 12.91
CA ALA A 622 39.94 22.21 13.48
C ALA A 622 40.99 21.29 12.86
N THR A 623 42.14 21.87 12.44
CA THR A 623 43.25 21.12 11.90
C THR A 623 44.39 21.01 12.91
N LYS A 624 45.27 20.08 12.67
CA LYS A 624 46.45 19.79 13.49
C LYS A 624 47.36 21.04 13.70
N ASN A 625 47.51 21.83 12.65
CA ASN A 625 48.36 23.05 12.68
C ASN A 625 47.59 24.28 13.20
N GLY A 626 46.40 24.10 13.79
CA GLY A 626 45.63 25.16 14.45
C GLY A 626 44.80 26.03 13.53
N THR A 627 44.47 25.58 12.33
CA THR A 627 43.54 26.26 11.42
C THR A 627 42.10 25.86 11.79
N VAL A 628 41.17 26.82 11.70
CA VAL A 628 39.73 26.58 11.89
C VAL A 628 38.96 27.07 10.69
N LYS A 629 37.86 26.39 10.39
CA LYS A 629 36.96 26.70 9.28
C LYS A 629 35.50 26.50 9.68
N LYS A 630 34.64 27.43 9.26
CA LYS A 630 33.18 27.32 9.45
C LYS A 630 32.47 27.23 8.08
N THR A 631 31.60 26.23 7.92
CA THR A 631 30.82 26.00 6.67
C THR A 631 29.37 25.74 7.06
N SER A 632 28.39 26.28 6.32
CA SER A 632 26.96 25.97 6.52
C SER A 632 26.72 24.47 6.40
N LEU A 633 25.86 23.91 7.27
CA LEU A 633 25.44 22.50 7.21
C LEU A 633 24.71 22.19 5.91
N GLU A 634 24.00 23.18 5.32
CA GLU A 634 23.34 23.06 4.02
C GLU A 634 24.30 22.59 2.91
N ALA A 635 25.57 22.98 2.97
CA ALA A 635 26.60 22.53 2.03
C ALA A 635 26.81 21.00 2.04
N TYR A 636 26.35 20.30 3.07
CA TYR A 636 26.45 18.85 3.25
C TYR A 636 25.09 18.13 3.24
N SER A 637 23.99 18.80 2.91
CA SER A 637 22.62 18.24 2.94
C SER A 637 22.35 17.22 1.82
N ARG A 638 23.18 17.21 0.77
CA ARG A 638 23.01 16.33 -0.39
C ARG A 638 24.10 15.26 -0.43
N PRO A 639 23.84 14.04 0.07
CA PRO A 639 24.78 12.92 0.05
C PRO A 639 25.22 12.57 -1.38
N ARG A 640 26.51 12.20 -1.52
CA ARG A 640 27.06 11.68 -2.78
C ARG A 640 27.93 10.46 -2.47
N THR A 641 27.81 9.40 -3.25
CA THR A 641 28.57 8.14 -3.08
C THR A 641 30.08 8.33 -3.14
N ASN A 642 30.56 9.28 -3.97
CA ASN A 642 31.98 9.59 -4.12
C ASN A 642 32.48 10.65 -3.12
N GLY A 643 31.65 11.01 -2.12
CA GLY A 643 31.98 12.06 -1.18
C GLY A 643 32.06 13.46 -1.80
N VAL A 644 32.27 14.47 -0.97
CA VAL A 644 32.49 15.86 -1.41
C VAL A 644 33.72 16.44 -0.74
N ASN A 645 34.36 17.44 -1.36
CA ASN A 645 35.43 18.20 -0.72
C ASN A 645 34.84 19.03 0.44
N ALA A 646 35.37 18.89 1.65
CA ALA A 646 34.89 19.55 2.86
C ALA A 646 35.78 20.70 3.30
N ILE A 647 37.09 20.56 3.18
CA ILE A 647 38.09 21.58 3.49
C ILE A 647 39.31 21.35 2.59
N ASN A 648 39.97 22.41 2.20
CA ASN A 648 41.24 22.34 1.49
C ASN A 648 42.39 22.29 2.49
N ILE A 649 43.10 21.17 2.57
CA ILE A 649 44.17 20.94 3.53
C ILE A 649 45.50 21.37 2.94
N VAL A 650 46.31 22.11 3.71
CA VAL A 650 47.67 22.50 3.34
C VAL A 650 48.61 21.30 3.56
N GLU A 651 49.63 21.16 2.77
CA GLU A 651 50.63 20.10 2.88
C GLU A 651 51.20 20.00 4.30
N GLY A 652 51.20 18.81 4.87
CA GLY A 652 51.65 18.56 6.25
C GLY A 652 50.62 18.87 7.34
N ASP A 653 49.42 19.35 6.99
CA ASP A 653 48.30 19.52 7.95
C ASP A 653 47.24 18.36 7.78
N GLU A 654 46.39 18.20 8.76
CA GLU A 654 45.28 17.21 8.73
C GLU A 654 44.12 17.67 9.60
N VAL A 655 42.91 17.19 9.27
CA VAL A 655 41.69 17.43 10.10
C VAL A 655 41.82 16.66 11.43
N VAL A 656 41.68 17.34 12.55
CA VAL A 656 41.72 16.74 13.90
C VAL A 656 40.34 16.55 14.48
N ASP A 657 39.47 17.55 14.38
CA ASP A 657 38.14 17.52 14.98
C ASP A 657 37.15 18.31 14.12
N VAL A 658 35.89 17.85 14.12
CA VAL A 658 34.77 18.50 13.41
C VAL A 658 33.56 18.53 14.33
N ARG A 659 32.93 19.71 14.48
CA ARG A 659 31.79 19.92 15.39
C ARG A 659 30.67 20.64 14.70
N LEU A 660 29.46 20.33 15.11
CA LEU A 660 28.22 21.04 14.74
C LEU A 660 28.05 22.24 15.68
N THR A 661 27.64 23.39 15.13
CA THR A 661 27.39 24.62 15.85
C THR A 661 26.10 25.29 15.34
N ASN A 662 25.53 26.17 16.18
CA ASN A 662 24.33 26.94 15.85
C ASN A 662 24.61 28.39 15.42
N GLY A 663 25.86 28.74 15.20
CA GLY A 663 26.26 30.07 14.79
C GLY A 663 26.56 31.05 15.94
N LYS A 664 26.18 30.74 17.20
CA LYS A 664 26.34 31.58 18.40
C LYS A 664 27.15 30.93 19.51
N ASN A 665 27.78 29.80 19.23
CA ASN A 665 28.50 29.04 20.20
C ASN A 665 29.90 29.65 20.48
N GLU A 666 30.49 29.25 21.59
CA GLU A 666 31.90 29.50 21.88
C GLU A 666 32.73 28.26 21.59
N ILE A 667 33.94 28.47 21.08
CA ILE A 667 34.86 27.41 20.70
C ILE A 667 36.10 27.44 21.61
N ILE A 668 36.49 26.26 22.09
CA ILE A 668 37.74 26.08 22.82
C ILE A 668 38.60 25.07 22.05
N LEU A 669 39.83 25.51 21.67
CA LEU A 669 40.86 24.65 21.08
C LEU A 669 41.92 24.35 22.13
N ALA A 670 42.37 23.09 22.19
CA ALA A 670 43.49 22.73 23.08
C ALA A 670 44.65 22.11 22.30
N ASN A 671 45.86 22.43 22.72
CA ASN A 671 47.06 21.85 22.14
C ASN A 671 47.69 20.75 23.03
N ARG A 672 48.62 20.01 22.47
CA ARG A 672 49.32 18.90 23.10
C ARG A 672 50.17 19.35 24.30
N ASN A 673 50.67 20.60 24.29
CA ASN A 673 51.43 21.20 25.34
C ASN A 673 50.58 21.76 26.50
N GLY A 674 49.27 21.42 26.57
CA GLY A 674 48.41 21.72 27.71
C GLY A 674 47.97 23.19 27.78
N ARG A 675 47.83 23.88 26.63
CA ARG A 675 47.21 25.20 26.53
C ARG A 675 45.90 25.13 25.80
N ALA A 676 44.96 26.09 26.09
CA ALA A 676 43.67 26.19 25.41
C ALA A 676 43.32 27.65 25.10
N VAL A 677 42.69 27.90 23.96
CA VAL A 677 42.17 29.21 23.58
C VAL A 677 40.64 29.13 23.47
N ARG A 678 39.93 30.09 24.06
CA ARG A 678 38.47 30.25 24.01
C ARG A 678 38.14 31.51 23.24
N PHE A 679 37.24 31.40 22.24
CA PHE A 679 36.79 32.53 21.42
C PHE A 679 35.39 32.31 20.90
N ASP A 680 34.69 33.40 20.48
CA ASP A 680 33.37 33.33 19.87
C ASP A 680 33.43 32.77 18.46
N GLU A 681 32.46 31.93 18.11
CA GLU A 681 32.26 31.37 16.78
C GLU A 681 32.11 32.46 15.70
N ASP A 682 31.50 33.62 16.04
CA ASP A 682 31.32 34.75 15.14
C ASP A 682 32.66 35.32 14.61
N SER A 683 33.73 35.09 15.31
CA SER A 683 35.08 35.45 14.82
C SER A 683 35.53 34.64 13.61
N ILE A 684 34.84 33.53 13.31
CA ILE A 684 35.09 32.69 12.13
C ILE A 684 33.99 33.01 11.08
N ARG A 685 34.38 33.66 9.99
CA ARG A 685 33.43 33.88 8.85
C ARG A 685 32.99 32.55 8.24
N THR A 686 31.74 32.46 7.82
CA THR A 686 31.27 31.32 7.04
C THR A 686 31.95 31.25 5.67
N MET A 687 32.43 30.07 5.28
CA MET A 687 33.22 29.81 4.10
C MET A 687 32.70 28.62 3.32
N GLY A 688 32.91 28.62 2.00
CA GLY A 688 32.55 27.49 1.12
C GLY A 688 33.41 26.23 1.40
N ARG A 689 32.96 25.07 0.93
CA ARG A 689 33.60 23.76 1.16
C ARG A 689 35.08 23.70 0.75
N VAL A 690 35.44 24.36 -0.35
CA VAL A 690 36.80 24.31 -0.92
C VAL A 690 37.80 25.38 -0.35
N SER A 691 37.44 26.03 0.75
CA SER A 691 38.37 27.00 1.40
C SER A 691 39.28 26.32 2.41
N THR A 692 40.44 26.93 2.73
CA THR A 692 41.43 26.42 3.68
C THR A 692 41.08 26.73 5.14
N GLY A 693 40.42 27.85 5.43
CA GLY A 693 40.12 28.30 6.78
C GLY A 693 40.99 29.51 7.22
N VAL A 694 40.96 29.77 8.52
CA VAL A 694 41.67 30.86 9.19
C VAL A 694 42.39 30.36 10.46
N ARG A 695 43.40 31.05 10.94
CA ARG A 695 44.14 30.67 12.16
C ARG A 695 43.24 30.72 13.38
N GLY A 696 43.08 29.57 14.03
CA GLY A 696 42.29 29.38 15.28
C GLY A 696 43.18 29.53 16.53
N MET A 697 44.37 28.90 16.54
CA MET A 697 45.31 28.90 17.64
C MET A 697 46.75 29.06 17.12
N LYS A 698 47.60 29.77 17.84
CA LYS A 698 49.06 29.83 17.63
C LYS A 698 49.72 28.73 18.46
N LEU A 699 50.37 27.80 17.79
CA LEU A 699 51.14 26.71 18.37
C LEU A 699 52.55 27.19 18.77
N ASP A 700 53.15 26.52 19.73
CA ASP A 700 54.56 26.72 20.09
C ASP A 700 55.45 25.99 19.04
N ASP A 701 56.72 26.43 18.92
CA ASP A 701 57.68 25.79 17.99
C ASP A 701 57.98 24.33 18.42
N GLY A 702 58.22 23.45 17.49
CA GLY A 702 58.48 22.01 17.68
C GLY A 702 57.33 21.08 17.41
N ASP A 703 57.12 20.06 18.23
CA ASP A 703 56.13 18.97 18.04
C ASP A 703 54.74 19.30 18.68
N ASP A 704 54.37 20.59 18.74
CA ASP A 704 53.08 21.02 19.24
C ASP A 704 51.99 20.93 18.18
N GLN A 705 50.81 20.46 18.58
CA GLN A 705 49.68 20.30 17.71
C GLN A 705 48.34 20.46 18.47
N VAL A 706 47.27 20.82 17.74
CA VAL A 706 45.94 20.79 18.32
C VAL A 706 45.51 19.33 18.56
N VAL A 707 44.95 19.02 19.74
CA VAL A 707 44.52 17.69 20.14
C VAL A 707 42.97 17.54 20.14
N GLY A 708 42.24 18.64 20.04
CA GLY A 708 40.80 18.60 19.99
C GLY A 708 40.14 19.97 20.09
N MET A 709 38.89 20.01 19.77
CA MET A 709 38.03 21.18 19.80
C MET A 709 36.75 20.85 20.58
N ILE A 710 36.26 21.77 21.39
CA ILE A 710 34.96 21.70 22.01
C ILE A 710 34.13 22.92 21.64
N VAL A 711 32.83 22.72 21.56
CA VAL A 711 31.82 23.77 21.38
C VAL A 711 31.07 23.88 22.68
N VAL A 712 31.02 25.05 23.26
CA VAL A 712 30.33 25.34 24.51
C VAL A 712 28.90 25.79 24.15
N ASN A 713 27.92 25.07 24.63
CA ASN A 713 26.52 25.43 24.45
C ASN A 713 25.98 26.25 25.60
N ASN A 714 26.34 25.86 26.84
CA ASN A 714 25.96 26.58 28.05
C ASN A 714 27.18 26.62 29.04
N ALA A 715 27.75 27.80 29.23
CA ALA A 715 28.94 27.96 30.07
C ALA A 715 28.68 27.72 31.57
N GLU A 716 27.44 27.85 32.05
CA GLU A 716 27.07 27.67 33.45
C GLU A 716 26.95 26.19 33.85
N THR A 717 26.45 25.36 32.94
CA THR A 717 26.19 23.93 33.22
C THR A 717 27.29 22.99 32.69
N GLU A 718 28.05 23.41 31.68
CA GLU A 718 29.11 22.60 31.08
C GLU A 718 30.47 22.88 31.76
N THR A 719 31.29 21.85 31.82
CA THR A 719 32.67 21.91 32.30
C THR A 719 33.64 21.33 31.27
N VAL A 720 34.91 21.79 31.37
CA VAL A 720 35.98 21.35 30.45
C VAL A 720 36.72 20.17 31.08
N MET A 721 36.58 18.99 30.47
CA MET A 721 37.30 17.77 30.82
C MET A 721 38.54 17.63 29.95
N VAL A 722 39.71 17.40 30.55
CA VAL A 722 40.96 17.14 29.85
C VAL A 722 41.57 15.83 30.32
N VAL A 723 42.17 15.07 29.39
CA VAL A 723 42.77 13.77 29.67
C VAL A 723 44.15 13.72 29.02
N SER A 724 45.15 13.18 29.78
CA SER A 724 46.55 13.06 29.35
C SER A 724 46.94 11.61 29.00
N GLU A 725 48.06 11.43 28.32
CA GLU A 725 48.62 10.15 27.82
C GLU A 725 48.70 9.08 28.94
N ASN A 726 49.10 9.43 30.13
CA ASN A 726 49.35 8.48 31.23
C ASN A 726 48.08 8.26 32.09
N GLY A 727 46.85 8.59 31.57
CA GLY A 727 45.59 8.32 32.25
C GLY A 727 45.25 9.27 33.40
N TYR A 728 45.81 10.45 33.44
CA TYR A 728 45.44 11.54 34.34
C TYR A 728 44.46 12.46 33.63
N GLY A 729 43.51 12.97 34.39
CA GLY A 729 42.52 13.92 33.83
C GLY A 729 41.93 14.79 34.92
N LYS A 730 41.24 15.82 34.52
CA LYS A 730 40.55 16.72 35.40
C LYS A 730 39.41 17.44 34.68
N ARG A 731 38.54 18.00 35.46
CA ARG A 731 37.42 18.81 35.10
C ARG A 731 37.59 20.25 35.60
N SER A 732 37.33 21.26 34.80
CA SER A 732 37.48 22.69 35.15
C SER A 732 36.27 23.45 34.66
N GLN A 733 35.89 24.56 35.34
CA GLN A 733 34.81 25.44 34.89
C GLN A 733 35.19 26.10 33.57
N VAL A 734 34.19 26.30 32.70
CA VAL A 734 34.38 27.01 31.44
C VAL A 734 34.81 28.45 31.67
N GLU A 735 34.34 29.08 32.73
CA GLU A 735 34.68 30.46 33.12
C GLU A 735 36.15 30.64 33.47
N ASP A 736 36.83 29.59 33.95
CA ASP A 736 38.28 29.65 34.18
C ASP A 736 39.08 29.98 32.90
N TYR A 737 38.49 29.78 31.72
CA TYR A 737 39.07 30.07 30.42
C TYR A 737 38.61 31.46 29.95
N ARG A 738 39.51 32.46 30.10
CA ARG A 738 39.18 33.81 29.60
C ARG A 738 38.89 33.79 28.09
N LYS A 739 37.84 34.49 27.69
CA LYS A 739 37.51 34.75 26.32
C LYS A 739 38.55 35.65 25.65
N THR A 740 39.04 35.26 24.51
CA THR A 740 40.07 35.98 23.75
C THR A 740 39.74 35.95 22.26
N ASN A 741 40.48 36.74 21.46
CA ASN A 741 40.40 36.63 19.99
C ASN A 741 41.03 35.30 19.52
N ARG A 742 40.54 34.73 18.42
CA ARG A 742 41.13 33.56 17.75
C ARG A 742 42.58 33.83 17.33
N GLY A 743 43.41 32.80 17.22
CA GLY A 743 44.79 32.88 16.76
C GLY A 743 45.78 33.21 17.89
N GLY A 744 45.35 33.30 19.17
CA GLY A 744 46.21 33.46 20.35
C GLY A 744 46.90 32.17 20.75
N LYS A 745 47.94 32.30 21.66
CA LYS A 745 48.65 31.14 22.26
C LYS A 745 47.80 30.38 23.29
N GLY A 746 46.70 30.98 23.78
CA GLY A 746 45.83 30.44 24.82
C GLY A 746 46.39 30.47 26.24
N VAL A 747 45.61 29.94 27.17
CA VAL A 747 45.93 29.85 28.60
C VAL A 747 46.27 28.40 28.97
N LYS A 748 47.00 28.19 30.06
CA LYS A 748 47.37 26.85 30.55
C LYS A 748 46.09 26.12 31.00
N THR A 749 45.80 24.96 30.41
CA THR A 749 44.66 24.10 30.70
C THR A 749 45.03 22.86 31.50
N PHE A 750 46.28 22.40 31.41
CA PHE A 750 46.78 21.24 32.12
C PHE A 750 48.25 21.38 32.48
N SER A 751 48.66 20.85 33.63
CA SER A 751 50.08 20.87 34.04
C SER A 751 50.78 19.60 33.57
N ILE A 752 51.55 19.71 32.49
CA ILE A 752 52.27 18.60 31.91
C ILE A 752 53.50 18.34 32.71
N THR A 753 53.71 17.09 33.09
CA THR A 753 54.90 16.57 33.86
C THR A 753 55.21 15.16 33.32
N GLU A 754 56.37 14.61 33.60
CA GLU A 754 56.70 13.22 33.25
C GLU A 754 55.66 12.20 33.75
N LYS A 755 55.01 12.46 34.88
CA LYS A 755 53.99 11.63 35.50
C LYS A 755 52.68 11.65 34.71
N THR A 756 52.27 12.79 34.22
CA THR A 756 50.99 12.97 33.54
C THR A 756 51.09 12.66 32.04
N GLY A 757 52.24 12.88 31.45
CA GLY A 757 52.36 12.88 29.98
C GLY A 757 51.69 14.08 29.31
N ARG A 758 51.67 14.12 28.00
CA ARG A 758 51.10 15.21 27.21
C ARG A 758 49.57 15.12 27.15
N LEU A 759 48.90 16.20 26.77
CA LEU A 759 47.44 16.21 26.57
C LEU A 759 47.05 15.40 25.34
N VAL A 760 46.02 14.56 25.51
CA VAL A 760 45.47 13.69 24.41
C VAL A 760 44.08 14.12 24.00
N ALA A 761 43.24 14.52 24.96
CA ALA A 761 41.85 14.86 24.67
C ALA A 761 41.32 16.03 25.52
N ILE A 762 40.39 16.78 24.92
CA ILE A 762 39.54 17.77 25.57
C ILE A 762 38.10 17.50 25.24
N LYS A 763 37.18 17.52 26.22
CA LYS A 763 35.70 17.29 26.06
C LYS A 763 34.94 18.29 26.93
N ASN A 764 33.76 18.73 26.45
CA ASN A 764 32.79 19.42 27.27
C ASN A 764 31.85 18.39 27.91
N VAL A 765 31.65 18.47 29.22
CA VAL A 765 30.89 17.47 29.98
C VAL A 765 30.02 18.13 31.06
N THR A 766 28.92 17.46 31.40
CA THR A 766 28.00 17.76 32.49
C THR A 766 28.04 16.64 33.52
N ASP A 767 27.40 16.79 34.68
CA ASP A 767 27.31 15.76 35.71
C ASP A 767 26.53 14.51 35.23
N ASP A 768 25.66 14.71 34.27
CA ASP A 768 24.83 13.63 33.65
C ASP A 768 25.56 12.84 32.56
N ASN A 769 26.85 13.05 32.39
CA ASN A 769 27.62 12.34 31.36
C ASN A 769 28.54 11.28 32.01
N ASP A 770 28.82 10.26 31.21
CA ASP A 770 29.89 9.30 31.48
C ASP A 770 31.03 9.50 30.48
N LEU A 771 32.23 9.11 30.89
CA LEU A 771 33.40 9.07 30.03
C LEU A 771 33.72 7.63 29.65
N MET A 772 33.91 7.36 28.35
CA MET A 772 34.57 6.16 27.89
C MET A 772 36.00 6.48 27.51
N ILE A 773 36.94 5.87 28.22
CA ILE A 773 38.39 6.04 28.01
C ILE A 773 38.94 4.73 27.49
N ILE A 774 39.71 4.77 26.39
CA ILE A 774 40.29 3.60 25.76
C ILE A 774 41.77 3.77 25.61
N ASN A 775 42.53 2.75 25.97
CA ASN A 775 43.97 2.69 25.79
C ASN A 775 44.32 2.03 24.41
N LYS A 776 45.62 2.09 24.03
CA LYS A 776 46.11 1.50 22.78
C LYS A 776 45.97 -0.03 22.74
N SER A 777 46.00 -0.71 23.88
CA SER A 777 45.70 -2.16 23.94
C SER A 777 44.22 -2.52 23.80
N GLY A 778 43.30 -1.58 23.55
CA GLY A 778 41.87 -1.83 23.35
C GLY A 778 41.06 -2.05 24.64
N ILE A 779 41.64 -1.73 25.82
CA ILE A 779 40.88 -1.81 27.08
C ILE A 779 40.10 -0.51 27.26
N ALA A 780 38.79 -0.63 27.42
CA ALA A 780 37.86 0.47 27.68
C ALA A 780 37.41 0.51 29.13
N ILE A 781 37.30 1.69 29.70
CA ILE A 781 36.63 1.94 30.98
C ILE A 781 35.54 2.99 30.78
N ARG A 782 34.39 2.76 31.39
CA ARG A 782 33.29 3.73 31.51
C ARG A 782 33.29 4.28 32.96
N LEU A 783 33.26 5.57 33.09
CA LEU A 783 33.34 6.22 34.37
C LEU A 783 32.41 7.44 34.42
N ALA A 784 31.62 7.60 35.48
CA ALA A 784 30.74 8.74 35.66
C ALA A 784 31.52 10.05 35.82
N VAL A 785 31.12 11.10 35.11
CA VAL A 785 31.74 12.43 35.20
C VAL A 785 31.52 13.05 36.59
N SER A 786 30.38 12.74 37.23
CA SER A 786 30.07 13.18 38.59
C SER A 786 31.10 12.78 39.62
N GLU A 787 31.80 11.62 39.41
CA GLU A 787 32.93 11.20 40.27
C GLU A 787 34.20 12.06 40.10
N CYS A 788 34.28 12.87 39.03
CA CYS A 788 35.40 13.74 38.75
C CYS A 788 35.16 15.13 39.33
N ARG A 789 35.77 15.47 40.44
CA ARG A 789 35.65 16.81 41.06
C ARG A 789 36.20 17.90 40.13
N VAL A 790 35.51 19.04 40.16
CA VAL A 790 35.99 20.27 39.49
C VAL A 790 37.24 20.82 40.16
N MET A 791 38.21 21.18 39.33
CA MET A 791 39.51 21.72 39.78
C MET A 791 39.99 22.89 38.91
N GLY A 792 40.81 23.75 39.44
CA GLY A 792 41.39 24.89 38.71
C GLY A 792 42.17 24.41 37.45
N ARG A 793 42.11 25.21 36.40
CA ARG A 793 42.62 24.88 35.03
C ARG A 793 44.12 24.56 34.96
N ALA A 794 44.98 25.02 35.87
CA ALA A 794 46.46 24.86 35.85
C ALA A 794 46.99 23.65 36.66
N THR A 795 46.10 22.79 37.19
CA THR A 795 46.44 21.63 38.01
C THR A 795 46.83 20.38 37.16
N GLN A 796 47.45 19.38 37.86
CA GLN A 796 47.86 18.10 37.23
C GLN A 796 46.70 17.05 37.09
N GLY A 797 45.53 17.34 37.73
CA GLY A 797 44.39 16.41 37.72
C GLY A 797 44.60 15.19 38.63
N VAL A 798 43.69 14.21 38.47
CA VAL A 798 43.66 12.94 39.20
C VAL A 798 43.82 11.78 38.24
N ARG A 799 44.19 10.62 38.75
CA ARG A 799 44.27 9.38 37.93
C ARG A 799 42.85 8.88 37.64
N LEU A 800 42.47 8.78 36.33
CA LEU A 800 41.19 8.27 35.86
C LEU A 800 41.23 6.78 35.60
N ILE A 801 42.40 6.28 35.04
CA ILE A 801 42.61 4.89 34.73
C ILE A 801 44.02 4.48 35.20
N ASN A 802 44.16 3.22 35.62
CA ASN A 802 45.44 2.68 36.02
C ASN A 802 46.13 1.94 34.86
N LEU A 803 47.12 2.57 34.25
CA LEU A 803 47.92 2.04 33.13
C LEU A 803 49.25 1.43 33.54
N SER A 804 49.64 1.47 34.86
CA SER A 804 50.94 1.13 35.32
C SER A 804 51.34 -0.35 35.15
N LYS A 805 50.41 -1.25 34.95
CA LYS A 805 50.70 -2.69 34.80
C LYS A 805 51.11 -3.11 33.37
N LYS A 806 50.97 -2.24 32.33
CA LYS A 806 51.22 -2.63 30.93
C LYS A 806 52.01 -1.61 30.10
N ASN A 807 52.57 -0.55 30.70
CA ASN A 807 53.23 0.53 29.95
C ASN A 807 52.41 1.06 28.76
N ASP A 808 51.12 1.23 28.95
CA ASP A 808 50.15 1.58 27.93
C ASP A 808 49.78 3.08 28.00
N VAL A 809 49.25 3.63 26.95
CA VAL A 809 48.84 5.03 26.87
C VAL A 809 47.38 5.15 26.39
N ILE A 810 46.71 6.26 26.74
CA ILE A 810 45.35 6.55 26.27
C ILE A 810 45.36 6.78 24.78
N ALA A 811 44.45 6.10 24.07
CA ALA A 811 44.22 6.21 22.63
C ALA A 811 43.05 7.15 22.31
N SER A 812 41.93 7.01 23.01
CA SER A 812 40.70 7.79 22.73
C SER A 812 39.89 8.04 24.00
N VAL A 813 39.13 9.16 23.99
CA VAL A 813 38.20 9.53 25.07
C VAL A 813 36.88 10.01 24.43
N CYS A 814 35.78 9.41 24.85
CA CYS A 814 34.45 9.75 24.35
C CYS A 814 33.50 10.08 25.51
N LYS A 815 32.55 10.96 25.25
CA LYS A 815 31.47 11.34 26.17
C LYS A 815 30.22 10.51 25.80
N VAL A 816 29.54 9.91 26.79
CA VAL A 816 28.25 9.19 26.65
C VAL A 816 27.28 9.73 27.70
N MET A 817 25.99 9.52 27.51
CA MET A 817 24.97 9.82 28.52
C MET A 817 25.04 8.82 29.67
N SER A 818 24.61 9.17 30.87
CA SER A 818 24.54 8.24 31.99
C SER A 818 23.39 7.23 31.81
N THR A 819 23.57 6.02 32.37
CA THR A 819 22.61 4.90 32.18
C THR A 819 21.25 5.21 32.82
N GLU A 820 21.21 6.01 33.88
CA GLU A 820 19.96 6.39 34.57
C GLU A 820 19.05 7.26 33.68
N LYS A 821 19.60 8.18 32.90
CA LYS A 821 18.82 9.02 31.97
C LYS A 821 18.54 8.36 30.61
N GLU A 822 19.29 7.33 30.22
CA GLU A 822 18.97 6.54 29.05
C GLU A 822 17.62 5.83 29.20
N ALA A 823 17.28 5.40 30.42
CA ALA A 823 15.98 4.78 30.73
C ALA A 823 14.83 5.81 30.73
N GLU A 824 15.07 7.06 31.11
CA GLU A 824 14.05 8.13 31.07
C GLU A 824 13.77 8.64 29.64
N VAL A 825 14.80 8.73 28.79
CA VAL A 825 14.68 9.22 27.40
C VAL A 825 14.06 8.18 26.48
N SER A 826 14.17 6.89 26.79
CA SER A 826 13.51 5.81 26.03
C SER A 826 12.03 5.63 26.36
N GLY A 827 11.53 6.30 27.40
CA GLY A 827 10.14 6.23 27.87
C GLY A 827 9.30 7.48 27.60
N ASP A 828 9.85 8.55 27.04
CA ASP A 828 9.13 9.81 26.92
C ASP A 828 8.70 10.10 25.47
N LYS A 829 7.42 10.40 25.40
CA LYS A 829 6.62 10.85 24.28
C LYS A 829 7.14 12.15 23.68
N ASP A 830 6.80 12.34 22.43
CA ASP A 830 6.88 13.59 21.67
C ASP A 830 6.56 14.82 22.52
N ASP A 831 7.57 15.64 22.81
CA ASP A 831 7.37 16.98 23.35
C ASP A 831 7.09 17.94 22.20
N GLU A 832 5.83 18.32 22.11
CA GLU A 832 5.36 19.51 21.42
C GLU A 832 5.89 20.77 22.10
N ASP A 833 6.26 21.73 21.29
CA ASP A 833 6.54 23.14 21.50
C ASP A 833 6.10 23.75 22.84
N ALA A 834 7.05 24.19 23.63
CA ALA A 834 6.85 25.14 24.71
C ALA A 834 6.89 26.58 24.17
N THR A 835 5.74 27.17 23.90
CA THR A 835 5.57 28.63 23.87
C THR A 835 5.30 29.16 25.30
N PRO A 836 5.78 30.33 25.66
CA PRO A 836 5.69 30.83 27.05
C PRO A 836 4.27 31.30 27.36
N ALA A 837 3.74 30.85 28.49
CA ALA A 837 2.47 31.25 29.04
C ALA A 837 2.48 32.72 29.50
N THR A 838 1.52 33.47 29.03
CA THR A 838 1.09 34.75 29.65
C THR A 838 -0.01 34.49 30.67
N ASP A 839 0.21 34.98 31.86
CA ASP A 839 -0.75 35.02 32.99
C ASP A 839 -2.12 35.54 32.59
N VAL A 840 -3.19 34.78 32.87
CA VAL A 840 -4.53 35.32 33.09
C VAL A 840 -5.16 34.61 34.30
N GLN A 841 -5.63 35.44 35.20
CA GLN A 841 -6.21 35.16 36.50
C GLN A 841 -7.44 34.24 36.50
N ALA A 842 -7.57 33.51 37.57
CA ALA A 842 -8.71 32.68 37.95
C ALA A 842 -9.96 33.53 38.23
N THR A 843 -11.12 33.09 37.75
CA THR A 843 -12.45 33.44 38.27
C THR A 843 -13.22 32.15 38.55
N GLU A 844 -13.61 32.01 39.82
CA GLU A 844 -14.51 30.98 40.35
C GLU A 844 -15.92 31.12 39.77
N ALA A 845 -16.61 29.99 39.55
CA ALA A 845 -18.07 29.88 39.59
C ALA A 845 -18.55 28.42 39.64
N PRO A 846 -19.79 28.12 40.03
CA PRO A 846 -20.06 27.40 41.25
C PRO A 846 -20.60 25.95 41.00
N GLN A 847 -20.57 25.17 42.10
CA GLN A 847 -21.10 23.83 42.19
C GLN A 847 -22.63 23.81 42.02
N THR A 848 -23.15 22.84 41.29
CA THR A 848 -24.55 22.41 41.33
C THR A 848 -24.58 20.91 41.54
N GLU A 849 -25.09 20.54 42.73
CA GLU A 849 -25.51 19.21 43.12
C GLU A 849 -26.67 18.74 42.24
N THR A 850 -26.64 17.47 41.85
CA THR A 850 -27.86 16.78 41.44
C THR A 850 -27.88 15.38 42.00
N GLN A 851 -28.97 15.15 42.69
CA GLN A 851 -29.36 13.96 43.42
C GLN A 851 -29.62 12.75 42.55
N THR A 852 -29.22 11.62 43.05
CA THR A 852 -29.70 10.27 42.72
C THR A 852 -31.19 10.10 42.98
N THR A 853 -31.93 9.47 42.06
CA THR A 853 -33.14 8.69 42.39
C THR A 853 -33.07 7.39 41.58
N GLU A 854 -32.99 6.32 42.36
CA GLU A 854 -33.39 4.97 41.97
C GLU A 854 -34.90 4.95 41.72
N THR A 855 -35.39 4.21 40.77
CA THR A 855 -36.50 3.24 40.91
C THR A 855 -36.75 2.49 39.61
N GLU A 856 -36.82 1.15 39.77
CA GLU A 856 -37.41 0.02 39.02
C GLU A 856 -36.81 -0.32 37.67
#